data_a5386b82351d85f5bebbe2869d08d755
#
_entry.id   a5386b82351d85f5bebbe2869d08d755
#
_cell.length_a   1.000
_cell.length_b   1.000
_cell.length_c   1.000
_cell.angle_alpha   90.00
_cell.angle_beta   90.00
_cell.angle_gamma   90.00
#
_symmetry.space_group_name_H-M   'P 1'
#
loop_
_entity.id
_entity.type
_entity.pdbx_description
1 polymer ?
#
loop_
_entity_poly.entity_id
_entity_poly.type
_entity_poly.pdbx_seq_one_letter_code
_entity_poly.pdbx_strand_id
1 'polypeptide(L)'
;MTFLSNIQSVAKYESKLLIRSWFFRVFTVLAIGITTLFNFLLFVSEDTYGFWIAMSIPSNIPYLILLLLNTGQAVIAIFLASDFLKRDKKLDTSEVFYVRPLSNAEYVIGKIWGNLRVFLLLNLIIMGITMAFNLTVGEVDWIAYLLYFLLISVPTLVFIIGLSIFLMLVLKNQALTFVILLGYIGLTVFYIEDKFYYLFDYMAYSLPLVKSTIVGFSNWEVILNHRAIYFLAGLAFVFFTISLFRRLPHSSRSNYPWVFLSVCTLLLSLACGYWHVHSILYQGDIRAAYTRVNNQYVATPKLFIHQYDFSVEQRLDDFLSEVTMRGVALDSSAVFTFCLNPGLTVRSVDSDGQPLKFKRDKQIVLVDFGTNLAKGDTASVTFKYDGQIDNSFCYLDIPPEVLQASKKKFLFNIDKQYCFQTKDYLLLTPETYWYPRAGTGYSDENPDWQQTYFSNYHLKVKPLAGLVPLSQGEGKSDEHGVYTFKGDFPSQTISLAIGDYQQKSISADSILYSIWHLKGHDFFSAALDSIHDTIPSLIRNVKDQLARNYKLDYPFKRFSLIEVPIQFVGYERAWSQAQETVQPEMVLFPEKGALFDDMDMKKQVQNHIRWSRYGDRNEISLQEAQMRTFNNFIWRFAQTEGNYNFSSGSRGKGNLSSEANPYFLFPQIYNFRYNIFSSEWPVANRVIELYLQKKSENGGWERQINGISNNEKAVLLLEKRTFKELLVDMELRNLQNNIVGQEASRLFARAEINMGVEAFRDSLYSLLKRNTFLNIKFENMLDTLGEISRTDIRSLLGEWEKTTPLPFYSLGEPTLTKITNKGGE
;
A
#
# COMPACT_ATOMS: atom_id res chain seq x y z
N MET A 1 54.25 -10.84 16.05
CA MET A 1 52.97 -10.15 16.21
C MET A 1 51.89 -10.98 15.52
N THR A 2 50.74 -11.12 16.11
CA THR A 2 49.62 -11.88 15.51
C THR A 2 48.99 -11.07 14.33
N PHE A 3 48.45 -11.75 13.33
CA PHE A 3 47.74 -11.17 12.18
C PHE A 3 46.76 -10.06 12.59
N LEU A 4 45.96 -10.29 13.61
CA LEU A 4 45.01 -9.32 14.15
C LEU A 4 45.68 -8.07 14.75
N SER A 5 46.82 -8.22 15.46
CA SER A 5 47.55 -7.10 16.03
C SER A 5 48.11 -6.15 14.96
N ASN A 6 48.59 -6.72 13.86
CA ASN A 6 49.06 -5.96 12.71
C ASN A 6 47.92 -5.16 12.04
N ILE A 7 46.77 -5.80 11.79
CA ILE A 7 45.56 -5.13 11.25
C ILE A 7 45.14 -3.97 12.15
N GLN A 8 45.10 -4.20 13.48
CA GLN A 8 44.69 -3.19 14.45
C GLN A 8 45.67 -2.00 14.48
N SER A 9 46.95 -2.26 14.34
CA SER A 9 47.99 -1.22 14.31
C SER A 9 47.86 -0.33 13.07
N VAL A 10 47.69 -0.94 11.89
CA VAL A 10 47.44 -0.23 10.63
C VAL A 10 46.12 0.55 10.71
N ALA A 11 45.05 -0.08 11.20
CA ALA A 11 43.76 0.57 11.36
C ALA A 11 43.81 1.76 12.31
N LYS A 12 44.54 1.67 13.43
CA LYS A 12 44.72 2.78 14.37
C LYS A 12 45.41 3.97 13.74
N TYR A 13 46.40 3.71 12.93
CA TYR A 13 47.13 4.78 12.19
C TYR A 13 46.22 5.43 11.14
N GLU A 14 45.54 4.63 10.33
CA GLU A 14 44.65 5.12 9.28
C GLU A 14 43.49 5.94 9.85
N SER A 15 42.88 5.48 10.94
CA SER A 15 41.82 6.24 11.63
C SER A 15 42.32 7.59 12.16
N LYS A 16 43.53 7.65 12.71
CA LYS A 16 44.13 8.94 13.15
C LYS A 16 44.36 9.89 11.99
N LEU A 17 44.77 9.35 10.83
CA LEU A 17 44.97 10.16 9.62
C LEU A 17 43.62 10.70 9.10
N LEU A 18 42.59 9.86 9.06
CA LEU A 18 41.25 10.25 8.62
C LEU A 18 40.69 11.37 9.52
N ILE A 19 40.73 11.18 10.84
CA ILE A 19 40.23 12.17 11.81
C ILE A 19 41.01 13.49 11.74
N ARG A 20 42.29 13.45 11.35
CA ARG A 20 43.14 14.65 11.17
C ARG A 20 42.92 15.33 9.81
N SER A 21 42.34 14.65 8.84
CA SER A 21 42.01 15.20 7.55
C SER A 21 41.06 16.38 7.70
N TRP A 22 41.43 17.54 7.14
CA TRP A 22 40.57 18.73 7.13
C TRP A 22 39.24 18.47 6.45
N PHE A 23 39.28 17.76 5.36
CA PHE A 23 38.10 17.42 4.60
C PHE A 23 37.09 16.56 5.41
N PHE A 24 37.61 15.56 6.12
CA PHE A 24 36.76 14.72 6.98
C PHE A 24 36.19 15.51 8.17
N ARG A 25 37.00 16.43 8.76
CA ARG A 25 36.52 17.27 9.88
C ARG A 25 35.37 18.18 9.45
N VAL A 26 35.53 18.85 8.28
CA VAL A 26 34.46 19.70 7.73
C VAL A 26 33.19 18.87 7.49
N PHE A 27 33.32 17.68 6.88
CA PHE A 27 32.18 16.79 6.67
C PHE A 27 31.53 16.38 7.99
N THR A 28 32.31 15.99 9.00
CA THR A 28 31.79 15.58 10.31
C THR A 28 30.99 16.71 10.97
N VAL A 29 31.54 17.93 10.96
CA VAL A 29 30.84 19.11 11.50
C VAL A 29 29.56 19.38 10.74
N LEU A 30 29.59 19.34 9.40
CA LEU A 30 28.41 19.51 8.56
C LEU A 30 27.38 18.41 8.80
N ALA A 31 27.78 17.13 8.85
CA ALA A 31 26.90 16.01 9.06
C ALA A 31 26.21 16.09 10.45
N ILE A 32 26.96 16.37 11.51
CA ILE A 32 26.42 16.57 12.86
C ILE A 32 25.51 17.81 12.89
N GLY A 33 25.94 18.92 12.29
CA GLY A 33 25.19 20.17 12.25
C GLY A 33 23.86 20.01 11.51
N ILE A 34 23.89 19.45 10.30
CA ILE A 34 22.69 19.25 9.46
C ILE A 34 21.73 18.27 10.14
N THR A 35 22.22 17.14 10.67
CA THR A 35 21.37 16.17 11.33
C THR A 35 20.80 16.70 12.66
N THR A 36 21.57 17.48 13.43
CA THR A 36 21.07 18.13 14.63
C THR A 36 20.01 19.18 14.30
N LEU A 37 20.27 20.02 13.28
CA LEU A 37 19.28 21.00 12.80
C LEU A 37 18.01 20.30 12.28
N PHE A 38 18.16 19.22 11.55
CA PHE A 38 17.01 18.46 11.06
C PHE A 38 16.18 17.85 12.19
N ASN A 39 16.84 17.26 13.19
CA ASN A 39 16.16 16.78 14.40
C ASN A 39 15.47 17.93 15.14
N PHE A 40 16.12 19.06 15.29
CA PHE A 40 15.53 20.26 15.91
C PHE A 40 14.28 20.71 15.13
N LEU A 41 14.34 20.79 13.81
CA LEU A 41 13.20 21.13 12.98
C LEU A 41 12.07 20.11 13.10
N LEU A 42 12.37 18.81 13.15
CA LEU A 42 11.36 17.76 13.33
C LEU A 42 10.64 17.85 14.66
N PHE A 43 11.39 18.04 15.77
CA PHE A 43 10.87 17.86 17.12
C PHE A 43 10.49 19.19 17.81
N VAL A 44 11.13 20.29 17.46
CA VAL A 44 10.97 21.58 18.16
C VAL A 44 10.23 22.60 17.31
N SER A 45 10.31 22.52 15.97
CA SER A 45 9.66 23.48 15.11
C SER A 45 8.13 23.33 15.14
N GLU A 46 7.47 24.40 15.50
CA GLU A 46 6.01 24.49 15.52
C GLU A 46 5.41 24.51 14.10
N ASP A 47 6.22 24.82 13.06
CA ASP A 47 5.77 25.07 11.69
C ASP A 47 5.93 23.90 10.72
N THR A 48 6.47 22.74 11.16
CA THR A 48 6.80 21.64 10.26
C THR A 48 5.56 20.85 9.86
N TYR A 49 5.00 21.13 8.69
CA TYR A 49 3.95 20.32 8.06
C TYR A 49 4.55 19.13 7.31
N GLY A 50 3.85 18.01 7.27
CA GLY A 50 4.17 16.91 6.37
C GLY A 50 5.11 15.84 6.92
N PHE A 51 5.51 15.92 8.19
CA PHE A 51 6.40 14.91 8.80
C PHE A 51 5.72 13.97 9.79
N TRP A 52 4.39 13.90 9.79
CA TRP A 52 3.68 13.03 10.73
C TRP A 52 4.10 11.57 10.62
N ILE A 53 4.36 11.06 9.42
CA ILE A 53 4.89 9.69 9.22
C ILE A 53 6.21 9.44 9.95
N ALA A 54 7.07 10.45 10.10
CA ALA A 54 8.31 10.32 10.86
C ALA A 54 8.06 10.35 12.37
N MET A 55 7.05 11.08 12.83
CA MET A 55 6.75 11.28 14.25
C MET A 55 5.86 10.17 14.82
N SER A 56 4.88 9.71 14.04
CA SER A 56 3.90 8.71 14.47
C SER A 56 4.51 7.33 14.67
N ILE A 57 5.53 6.98 13.87
CA ILE A 57 6.19 5.68 13.90
C ILE A 57 7.64 5.87 14.36
N PRO A 58 7.99 5.49 15.60
CA PRO A 58 9.31 5.75 16.21
C PRO A 58 10.50 5.20 15.41
N SER A 59 10.29 4.11 14.66
CA SER A 59 11.30 3.49 13.80
C SER A 59 11.67 4.33 12.57
N ASN A 60 10.82 5.26 12.15
CA ASN A 60 11.04 6.07 10.95
C ASN A 60 12.10 7.15 11.14
N ILE A 61 12.32 7.63 12.36
CA ILE A 61 13.31 8.66 12.65
C ILE A 61 14.73 8.17 12.37
N PRO A 62 15.21 7.06 12.99
CA PRO A 62 16.54 6.53 12.68
C PRO A 62 16.69 6.10 11.21
N TYR A 63 15.61 5.58 10.59
CA TYR A 63 15.60 5.28 9.16
C TYR A 63 15.93 6.51 8.31
N LEU A 64 15.19 7.60 8.49
CA LEU A 64 15.35 8.84 7.72
C LEU A 64 16.73 9.46 7.91
N ILE A 65 17.19 9.55 9.15
CA ILE A 65 18.51 10.13 9.47
C ILE A 65 19.63 9.32 8.83
N LEU A 66 19.58 7.99 8.90
CA LEU A 66 20.60 7.15 8.30
C LEU A 66 20.54 7.17 6.77
N LEU A 67 19.37 7.27 6.17
CA LEU A 67 19.23 7.42 4.72
C LEU A 67 19.92 8.69 4.22
N LEU A 68 19.65 9.83 4.86
CA LEU A 68 20.26 11.10 4.52
C LEU A 68 21.78 11.09 4.76
N LEU A 69 22.21 10.57 5.91
CA LEU A 69 23.61 10.45 6.26
C LEU A 69 24.38 9.56 5.28
N ASN A 70 23.81 8.39 4.92
CA ASN A 70 24.47 7.46 4.00
C ASN A 70 24.66 8.05 2.59
N THR A 71 23.72 8.84 2.10
CA THR A 71 23.87 9.54 0.83
C THR A 71 25.06 10.51 0.89
N GLY A 72 25.16 11.33 1.93
CA GLY A 72 26.26 12.26 2.12
C GLY A 72 27.61 11.56 2.34
N GLN A 73 27.63 10.54 3.22
CA GLN A 73 28.90 9.85 3.53
C GLN A 73 29.41 8.96 2.39
N ALA A 74 28.53 8.48 1.48
CA ALA A 74 28.97 7.76 0.29
C ALA A 74 29.87 8.63 -0.60
N VAL A 75 29.48 9.89 -0.83
CA VAL A 75 30.29 10.84 -1.61
C VAL A 75 31.65 11.07 -0.94
N ILE A 76 31.65 11.28 0.36
CA ILE A 76 32.89 11.54 1.11
C ILE A 76 33.79 10.31 1.20
N ALA A 77 33.19 9.13 1.39
CA ALA A 77 33.91 7.86 1.42
C ALA A 77 34.63 7.60 0.08
N ILE A 78 34.01 7.89 -1.05
CA ILE A 78 34.63 7.80 -2.39
C ILE A 78 35.84 8.69 -2.48
N PHE A 79 35.70 9.95 -2.07
CA PHE A 79 36.80 10.93 -2.12
C PHE A 79 37.98 10.48 -1.27
N LEU A 80 37.74 10.07 -0.04
CA LEU A 80 38.77 9.64 0.88
C LEU A 80 39.40 8.30 0.52
N ALA A 81 38.60 7.34 0.04
CA ALA A 81 39.10 6.03 -0.37
C ALA A 81 39.90 6.11 -1.67
N SER A 82 39.57 7.02 -2.58
CA SER A 82 40.33 7.21 -3.83
C SER A 82 41.71 7.82 -3.60
N ASP A 83 41.96 8.53 -2.51
CA ASP A 83 43.29 9.07 -2.14
C ASP A 83 44.24 8.02 -1.53
N PHE A 84 43.75 6.80 -1.27
CA PHE A 84 44.41 5.70 -0.58
C PHE A 84 45.83 5.38 -1.12
N LEU A 85 46.00 5.22 -2.44
CA LEU A 85 47.28 4.84 -3.06
C LEU A 85 48.18 6.04 -3.31
N LYS A 86 47.64 7.22 -3.56
CA LYS A 86 48.37 8.42 -3.92
C LYS A 86 49.11 9.02 -2.72
N ARG A 87 48.47 8.96 -1.57
CA ARG A 87 49.00 9.52 -0.32
C ARG A 87 50.23 8.79 0.16
N ASP A 88 50.24 7.45 0.10
CA ASP A 88 51.41 6.68 0.54
C ASP A 88 52.62 6.78 -0.41
N LYS A 89 52.38 7.08 -1.71
CA LYS A 89 53.47 7.32 -2.69
C LYS A 89 54.05 8.71 -2.59
N LYS A 90 53.32 9.69 -2.03
CA LYS A 90 53.81 11.08 -1.86
C LYS A 90 54.72 11.26 -0.65
N LEU A 91 54.68 10.36 0.27
CA LEU A 91 55.57 10.38 1.43
C LEU A 91 56.82 9.60 1.07
N ASP A 92 58.01 10.21 1.10
CA ASP A 92 59.32 9.57 0.88
C ASP A 92 59.59 8.41 1.85
N THR A 93 58.65 8.10 2.70
CA THR A 93 58.64 6.99 3.62
C THR A 93 58.11 5.66 3.02
N SER A 94 57.73 5.64 1.73
CA SER A 94 57.20 4.46 1.07
C SER A 94 58.13 3.24 1.14
N GLU A 95 59.43 3.45 1.01
CA GLU A 95 60.41 2.35 1.10
C GLU A 95 60.47 1.73 2.50
N VAL A 96 60.43 2.54 3.55
CA VAL A 96 60.43 2.05 4.93
C VAL A 96 59.14 1.29 5.29
N PHE A 97 58.05 1.71 4.71
CA PHE A 97 56.74 1.08 4.97
C PHE A 97 56.59 -0.24 4.22
N TYR A 98 57.14 -0.33 3.01
CA TYR A 98 57.03 -1.52 2.17
C TYR A 98 57.98 -2.66 2.62
N VAL A 99 59.05 -2.35 3.35
CA VAL A 99 60.03 -3.33 3.85
C VAL A 99 59.58 -3.99 5.19
N ARG A 100 58.56 -3.45 5.85
CA ARG A 100 58.06 -4.06 7.09
C ARG A 100 57.43 -5.44 6.84
N PRO A 101 57.53 -6.42 7.78
CA PRO A 101 56.99 -7.77 7.66
C PRO A 101 55.46 -7.80 7.83
N LEU A 102 54.72 -7.12 6.98
CA LEU A 102 53.26 -7.09 6.90
C LEU A 102 52.84 -7.81 5.62
N SER A 103 51.77 -8.65 5.70
CA SER A 103 51.15 -9.17 4.49
C SER A 103 50.30 -8.11 3.77
N ASN A 104 50.05 -8.30 2.45
CA ASN A 104 49.14 -7.41 1.72
C ASN A 104 47.74 -7.37 2.33
N ALA A 105 47.28 -8.51 2.84
CA ALA A 105 45.98 -8.63 3.51
C ALA A 105 45.91 -7.78 4.79
N GLU A 106 46.94 -7.90 5.68
CA GLU A 106 46.97 -7.11 6.92
C GLU A 106 46.96 -5.60 6.62
N TYR A 107 47.67 -5.20 5.58
CA TYR A 107 47.72 -3.81 5.16
C TYR A 107 46.39 -3.30 4.60
N VAL A 108 45.81 -4.00 3.60
CA VAL A 108 44.56 -3.59 2.95
C VAL A 108 43.39 -3.65 3.92
N ILE A 109 43.22 -4.76 4.66
CA ILE A 109 42.16 -4.92 5.66
C ILE A 109 42.31 -3.87 6.77
N GLY A 110 43.55 -3.64 7.24
CA GLY A 110 43.82 -2.64 8.26
C GLY A 110 43.43 -1.23 7.84
N LYS A 111 43.71 -0.86 6.59
CA LYS A 111 43.31 0.46 6.04
C LYS A 111 41.79 0.57 5.87
N ILE A 112 41.16 -0.42 5.30
CA ILE A 112 39.70 -0.43 5.11
C ILE A 112 38.98 -0.39 6.46
N TRP A 113 39.41 -1.23 7.40
CA TRP A 113 38.87 -1.25 8.76
C TRP A 113 39.09 0.07 9.50
N GLY A 114 40.27 0.70 9.27
CA GLY A 114 40.58 2.01 9.84
C GLY A 114 39.63 3.11 9.37
N ASN A 115 39.28 3.14 8.10
CA ASN A 115 38.32 4.07 7.53
C ASN A 115 36.88 3.70 7.95
N LEU A 116 36.49 2.45 7.79
CA LEU A 116 35.14 1.95 8.09
C LEU A 116 34.73 2.26 9.54
N ARG A 117 35.59 1.96 10.52
CA ARG A 117 35.24 2.20 11.94
C ARG A 117 35.05 3.67 12.28
N VAL A 118 35.72 4.60 11.58
CA VAL A 118 35.53 6.04 11.80
C VAL A 118 34.17 6.49 11.27
N PHE A 119 33.78 6.02 10.09
CA PHE A 119 32.44 6.28 9.56
C PHE A 119 31.35 5.63 10.43
N LEU A 120 31.54 4.38 10.85
CA LEU A 120 30.60 3.71 11.76
C LEU A 120 30.46 4.44 13.10
N LEU A 121 31.59 4.95 13.64
CA LEU A 121 31.54 5.75 14.86
C LEU A 121 30.77 7.06 14.65
N LEU A 122 30.94 7.73 13.52
CA LEU A 122 30.17 8.92 13.17
C LEU A 122 28.66 8.60 13.10
N ASN A 123 28.30 7.47 12.47
CA ASN A 123 26.89 7.02 12.45
C ASN A 123 26.35 6.80 13.87
N LEU A 124 27.12 6.15 14.74
CA LEU A 124 26.71 5.92 16.14
C LEU A 124 26.56 7.23 16.92
N ILE A 125 27.42 8.21 16.71
CA ILE A 125 27.29 9.53 17.34
C ILE A 125 26.01 10.22 16.88
N ILE A 126 25.76 10.25 15.56
CA ILE A 126 24.56 10.89 14.99
C ILE A 126 23.30 10.17 15.48
N MET A 127 23.33 8.84 15.51
CA MET A 127 22.21 8.05 16.05
C MET A 127 21.97 8.33 17.54
N GLY A 128 23.04 8.49 18.31
CA GLY A 128 22.94 8.89 19.72
C GLY A 128 22.33 10.27 19.93
N ILE A 129 22.70 11.24 19.09
CA ILE A 129 22.10 12.59 19.09
C ILE A 129 20.62 12.48 18.74
N THR A 130 20.29 11.80 17.66
CA THR A 130 18.89 11.59 17.21
C THR A 130 18.05 10.90 18.28
N MET A 131 18.60 9.90 18.93
CA MET A 131 17.94 9.21 20.02
C MET A 131 17.69 10.13 21.24
N ALA A 132 18.63 11.02 21.56
CA ALA A 132 18.44 11.99 22.63
C ALA A 132 17.28 12.95 22.34
N PHE A 133 17.12 13.40 21.09
CA PHE A 133 15.95 14.18 20.66
C PHE A 133 14.66 13.36 20.77
N ASN A 134 14.67 12.11 20.28
CA ASN A 134 13.51 11.24 20.29
C ASN A 134 12.99 10.95 21.70
N LEU A 135 13.91 10.76 22.68
CA LEU A 135 13.57 10.56 24.10
C LEU A 135 12.85 11.76 24.72
N THR A 136 13.02 12.98 24.20
CA THR A 136 12.34 14.18 24.74
C THR A 136 10.88 14.28 24.32
N VAL A 137 10.46 13.57 23.25
CA VAL A 137 9.17 13.78 22.61
C VAL A 137 8.29 12.53 22.58
N GLY A 138 8.86 11.33 22.59
CA GLY A 138 8.07 10.12 22.43
C GLY A 138 8.74 8.80 22.78
N GLU A 139 8.15 7.73 22.33
CA GLU A 139 8.65 6.38 22.46
C GLU A 139 9.84 6.13 21.53
N VAL A 140 10.87 5.42 22.03
CA VAL A 140 12.06 5.05 21.26
C VAL A 140 12.03 3.57 20.91
N ASP A 141 12.08 3.25 19.64
CA ASP A 141 12.27 1.87 19.17
C ASP A 141 13.78 1.52 19.11
N TRP A 142 14.33 1.07 20.22
CA TRP A 142 15.76 0.68 20.35
C TRP A 142 16.20 -0.35 19.31
N ILE A 143 15.31 -1.28 18.98
CA ILE A 143 15.60 -2.34 18.01
C ILE A 143 15.75 -1.73 16.63
N ALA A 144 14.92 -0.77 16.25
CA ALA A 144 15.01 -0.08 14.96
C ALA A 144 16.33 0.69 14.82
N TYR A 145 16.82 1.34 15.90
CA TYR A 145 18.12 2.01 15.88
C TYR A 145 19.27 1.05 15.55
N LEU A 146 19.27 -0.14 16.16
CA LEU A 146 20.29 -1.16 15.87
C LEU A 146 20.11 -1.76 14.47
N LEU A 147 18.88 -2.12 14.09
CA LEU A 147 18.62 -2.78 12.82
C LEU A 147 18.95 -1.86 11.62
N TYR A 148 18.52 -0.60 11.64
CA TYR A 148 18.84 0.31 10.54
C TYR A 148 20.34 0.61 10.45
N PHE A 149 21.04 0.74 11.57
CA PHE A 149 22.48 0.84 11.53
C PHE A 149 23.15 -0.35 10.84
N LEU A 150 22.72 -1.58 11.16
CA LEU A 150 23.26 -2.81 10.57
C LEU A 150 22.82 -3.01 9.12
N LEU A 151 21.57 -2.70 8.79
CA LEU A 151 21.02 -2.94 7.46
C LEU A 151 21.38 -1.84 6.45
N ILE A 152 21.43 -0.58 6.86
CA ILE A 152 21.67 0.53 5.95
C ILE A 152 23.17 0.88 5.92
N SER A 153 23.75 1.23 7.07
CA SER A 153 25.10 1.82 7.11
C SER A 153 26.19 0.80 6.81
N VAL A 154 26.15 -0.38 7.42
CA VAL A 154 27.22 -1.38 7.28
C VAL A 154 27.39 -1.87 5.85
N PRO A 155 26.37 -2.40 5.16
CA PRO A 155 26.52 -2.89 3.79
C PRO A 155 26.89 -1.78 2.80
N THR A 156 26.31 -0.59 2.96
CA THR A 156 26.57 0.57 2.09
C THR A 156 28.03 1.00 2.20
N LEU A 157 28.56 1.14 3.41
CA LEU A 157 29.95 1.55 3.62
C LEU A 157 30.96 0.51 3.18
N VAL A 158 30.71 -0.78 3.47
CA VAL A 158 31.58 -1.89 3.04
C VAL A 158 31.65 -1.92 1.51
N PHE A 159 30.50 -1.79 0.84
CA PHE A 159 30.42 -1.77 -0.61
C PHE A 159 31.17 -0.58 -1.22
N ILE A 160 30.84 0.65 -0.79
CA ILE A 160 31.37 1.85 -1.46
C ILE A 160 32.87 2.05 -1.20
N ILE A 161 33.34 1.75 0.01
CA ILE A 161 34.77 1.79 0.33
C ILE A 161 35.53 0.70 -0.44
N GLY A 162 35.02 -0.54 -0.44
CA GLY A 162 35.60 -1.65 -1.18
C GLY A 162 35.68 -1.37 -2.67
N LEU A 163 34.59 -0.94 -3.29
CA LEU A 163 34.53 -0.59 -4.71
C LEU A 163 35.47 0.59 -5.04
N SER A 164 35.50 1.62 -4.21
CA SER A 164 36.34 2.81 -4.43
C SER A 164 37.83 2.46 -4.45
N ILE A 165 38.28 1.64 -3.51
CA ILE A 165 39.69 1.23 -3.42
C ILE A 165 40.05 0.29 -4.58
N PHE A 166 39.14 -0.63 -4.92
CA PHE A 166 39.32 -1.54 -6.05
C PHE A 166 39.44 -0.76 -7.38
N LEU A 167 38.50 0.13 -7.66
CA LEU A 167 38.52 0.93 -8.89
C LEU A 167 39.75 1.83 -8.95
N MET A 168 40.16 2.42 -7.83
CA MET A 168 41.40 3.25 -7.79
C MET A 168 42.64 2.41 -8.11
N LEU A 169 42.71 1.16 -7.66
CA LEU A 169 43.78 0.23 -7.96
C LEU A 169 43.83 -0.15 -9.45
N VAL A 170 42.68 -0.38 -10.07
CA VAL A 170 42.55 -0.77 -11.49
C VAL A 170 42.80 0.42 -12.41
N LEU A 171 42.10 1.52 -12.18
CA LEU A 171 42.12 2.70 -13.04
C LEU A 171 43.42 3.57 -12.88
N LYS A 172 44.04 3.49 -11.71
CA LYS A 172 45.21 4.28 -11.31
C LYS A 172 45.05 5.81 -11.50
N ASN A 173 43.84 6.28 -11.69
CA ASN A 173 43.48 7.69 -11.88
C ASN A 173 42.37 8.08 -10.90
N GLN A 174 42.71 8.97 -9.96
CA GLN A 174 41.80 9.40 -8.91
C GLN A 174 40.60 10.17 -9.46
N ALA A 175 40.83 11.07 -10.42
CA ALA A 175 39.75 11.88 -10.98
C ALA A 175 38.74 11.03 -11.73
N LEU A 176 39.20 10.05 -12.53
CA LEU A 176 38.33 9.12 -13.25
C LEU A 176 37.55 8.22 -12.29
N THR A 177 38.20 7.70 -11.25
CA THR A 177 37.52 6.90 -10.22
C THR A 177 36.44 7.71 -9.54
N PHE A 178 36.71 8.95 -9.17
CA PHE A 178 35.73 9.82 -8.54
C PHE A 178 34.53 10.09 -9.45
N VAL A 179 34.78 10.45 -10.73
CA VAL A 179 33.71 10.73 -11.70
C VAL A 179 32.81 9.51 -11.91
N ILE A 180 33.37 8.30 -12.06
CA ILE A 180 32.60 7.06 -12.24
C ILE A 180 31.73 6.78 -11.02
N LEU A 181 32.29 6.87 -9.82
CA LEU A 181 31.56 6.56 -8.60
C LEU A 181 30.53 7.63 -8.25
N LEU A 182 30.83 8.92 -8.48
CA LEU A 182 29.85 9.99 -8.31
C LEU A 182 28.72 9.85 -9.35
N GLY A 183 29.05 9.48 -10.59
CA GLY A 183 28.08 9.15 -11.62
C GLY A 183 27.18 7.98 -11.21
N TYR A 184 27.76 6.96 -10.59
CA TYR A 184 26.98 5.83 -10.07
C TYR A 184 26.03 6.23 -8.94
N ILE A 185 26.47 7.09 -7.98
CA ILE A 185 25.58 7.65 -6.95
C ILE A 185 24.43 8.43 -7.60
N GLY A 186 24.76 9.34 -8.52
CA GLY A 186 23.74 10.13 -9.22
C GLY A 186 22.76 9.27 -10.00
N LEU A 187 23.27 8.25 -10.68
CA LEU A 187 22.44 7.29 -11.41
C LEU A 187 21.49 6.53 -10.46
N THR A 188 21.98 6.09 -9.31
CA THR A 188 21.18 5.38 -8.30
C THR A 188 20.09 6.26 -7.73
N VAL A 189 20.37 7.52 -7.38
CA VAL A 189 19.40 8.41 -6.71
C VAL A 189 18.38 8.99 -7.68
N PHE A 190 18.76 9.27 -8.95
CA PHE A 190 17.90 10.04 -9.85
C PHE A 190 17.29 9.21 -11.00
N TYR A 191 17.82 8.03 -11.31
CA TYR A 191 17.39 7.30 -12.49
C TYR A 191 17.02 5.84 -12.26
N ILE A 192 17.79 5.10 -11.44
CA ILE A 192 17.56 3.65 -11.21
C ILE A 192 16.67 3.42 -9.99
N GLU A 193 16.26 4.47 -9.34
CA GLU A 193 15.54 4.47 -8.05
C GLU A 193 14.48 3.36 -7.94
N ASP A 194 13.62 3.21 -8.95
CA ASP A 194 12.51 2.27 -8.97
C ASP A 194 12.64 1.20 -10.09
N LYS A 195 13.77 1.20 -10.82
CA LYS A 195 14.00 0.27 -11.92
C LYS A 195 14.73 -0.99 -11.46
N PHE A 196 14.60 -2.04 -12.26
CA PHE A 196 15.29 -3.32 -12.02
C PHE A 196 15.03 -3.91 -10.62
N TYR A 197 13.85 -3.69 -10.06
CA TYR A 197 13.46 -4.24 -8.75
C TYR A 197 14.41 -3.84 -7.62
N TYR A 198 14.88 -2.58 -7.62
CA TYR A 198 15.86 -2.02 -6.66
C TYR A 198 17.25 -2.69 -6.70
N LEU A 199 17.52 -3.59 -7.66
CA LEU A 199 18.76 -4.37 -7.70
C LEU A 199 20.02 -3.52 -7.63
N PHE A 200 20.03 -2.31 -8.21
CA PHE A 200 21.20 -1.43 -8.26
C PHE A 200 21.21 -0.34 -7.17
N ASP A 201 20.30 -0.42 -6.22
CA ASP A 201 20.19 0.52 -5.10
C ASP A 201 21.06 0.10 -3.91
N TYR A 202 22.37 0.32 -4.01
CA TYR A 202 23.30 -0.05 -2.94
C TYR A 202 23.11 0.73 -1.64
N MET A 203 22.51 1.92 -1.69
CA MET A 203 22.25 2.74 -0.50
C MET A 203 20.96 2.34 0.23
N ALA A 204 20.15 1.47 -0.35
CA ALA A 204 18.80 1.15 0.13
C ALA A 204 17.86 2.37 0.18
N TYR A 205 18.01 3.28 -0.81
CA TYR A 205 17.21 4.50 -0.90
C TYR A 205 15.77 4.21 -1.28
N SER A 206 15.55 3.26 -2.20
CA SER A 206 14.23 2.87 -2.71
C SER A 206 13.71 1.55 -2.14
N LEU A 207 14.54 0.82 -1.42
CA LEU A 207 14.12 -0.43 -0.78
C LEU A 207 13.04 -0.16 0.28
N PRO A 208 11.91 -0.90 0.29
CA PRO A 208 10.88 -0.74 1.31
C PRO A 208 11.39 -1.17 2.69
N LEU A 209 11.77 -0.20 3.51
CA LEU A 209 12.40 -0.40 4.83
C LEU A 209 11.58 0.16 5.99
N VAL A 210 10.37 0.65 5.77
CA VAL A 210 9.53 1.14 6.86
C VAL A 210 9.09 -0.03 7.74
N LYS A 211 9.46 0.04 9.03
CA LYS A 211 9.11 -0.92 10.06
C LYS A 211 7.83 -0.48 10.75
N SER A 212 6.76 -1.27 10.65
CA SER A 212 5.53 -1.08 11.43
C SER A 212 5.80 -1.27 12.93
N THR A 213 5.08 -0.54 13.76
CA THR A 213 5.07 -0.76 15.21
C THR A 213 4.27 -2.00 15.60
N ILE A 214 3.40 -2.48 14.70
CA ILE A 214 2.48 -3.61 14.92
C ILE A 214 3.15 -4.94 14.55
N VAL A 215 3.61 -5.05 13.30
CA VAL A 215 4.12 -6.31 12.72
C VAL A 215 5.63 -6.29 12.40
N GLY A 216 6.29 -5.16 12.62
CA GLY A 216 7.68 -5.00 12.26
C GLY A 216 7.92 -4.88 10.74
N PHE A 217 8.95 -5.54 10.24
CA PHE A 217 9.19 -5.66 8.80
C PHE A 217 8.37 -6.81 8.23
N SER A 218 7.61 -6.57 7.19
CA SER A 218 6.83 -7.59 6.48
C SER A 218 7.64 -8.33 5.40
N ASN A 219 8.77 -7.77 4.97
CA ASN A 219 9.57 -8.22 3.84
C ASN A 219 11.03 -8.57 4.22
N TRP A 220 11.23 -9.17 5.39
CA TRP A 220 12.56 -9.51 5.93
C TRP A 220 13.47 -10.21 4.93
N GLU A 221 12.95 -11.21 4.21
CA GLU A 221 13.71 -11.98 3.24
C GLU A 221 14.27 -11.10 2.12
N VAL A 222 13.44 -10.20 1.59
CA VAL A 222 13.83 -9.25 0.54
C VAL A 222 14.90 -8.30 1.07
N ILE A 223 14.71 -7.76 2.27
CA ILE A 223 15.66 -6.83 2.90
C ILE A 223 17.02 -7.51 3.11
N LEU A 224 17.05 -8.67 3.75
CA LEU A 224 18.29 -9.38 4.08
C LEU A 224 19.02 -9.81 2.81
N ASN A 225 18.31 -10.37 1.84
CA ASN A 225 18.89 -10.78 0.58
C ASN A 225 19.49 -9.59 -0.19
N HIS A 226 18.75 -8.50 -0.32
CA HIS A 226 19.22 -7.29 -0.98
C HIS A 226 20.45 -6.68 -0.28
N ARG A 227 20.47 -6.61 1.03
CA ARG A 227 21.61 -6.09 1.79
C ARG A 227 22.82 -7.01 1.73
N ALA A 228 22.60 -8.35 1.67
CA ALA A 228 23.65 -9.34 1.48
C ALA A 228 24.35 -9.17 0.12
N ILE A 229 23.64 -8.83 -0.96
CA ILE A 229 24.22 -8.55 -2.28
C ILE A 229 25.38 -7.57 -2.14
N TYR A 230 25.12 -6.41 -1.54
CA TYR A 230 26.09 -5.32 -1.44
C TYR A 230 27.18 -5.58 -0.40
N PHE A 231 26.84 -6.21 0.71
CA PHE A 231 27.84 -6.61 1.68
C PHE A 231 28.87 -7.58 1.10
N LEU A 232 28.38 -8.62 0.40
CA LEU A 232 29.23 -9.64 -0.24
C LEU A 232 30.02 -9.06 -1.42
N ALA A 233 29.40 -8.22 -2.25
CA ALA A 233 30.09 -7.51 -3.33
C ALA A 233 31.20 -6.61 -2.78
N GLY A 234 30.93 -5.88 -1.71
CA GLY A 234 31.95 -5.05 -1.03
C GLY A 234 33.13 -5.86 -0.53
N LEU A 235 32.87 -7.01 0.11
CA LEU A 235 33.91 -7.96 0.53
C LEU A 235 34.70 -8.53 -0.67
N ALA A 236 34.01 -8.86 -1.77
CA ALA A 236 34.67 -9.31 -2.99
C ALA A 236 35.66 -8.28 -3.51
N PHE A 237 35.29 -6.99 -3.58
CA PHE A 237 36.18 -5.91 -3.99
C PHE A 237 37.36 -5.74 -3.03
N VAL A 238 37.16 -5.90 -1.72
CA VAL A 238 38.24 -5.91 -0.74
C VAL A 238 39.24 -7.05 -1.02
N PHE A 239 38.76 -8.26 -1.24
CA PHE A 239 39.62 -9.43 -1.54
C PHE A 239 40.30 -9.31 -2.90
N PHE A 240 39.63 -8.79 -3.94
CA PHE A 240 40.28 -8.45 -5.21
C PHE A 240 41.39 -7.42 -5.02
N THR A 241 41.16 -6.40 -4.20
CA THR A 241 42.16 -5.39 -3.87
C THR A 241 43.39 -6.05 -3.24
N ILE A 242 43.23 -6.96 -2.28
CA ILE A 242 44.33 -7.69 -1.64
C ILE A 242 45.11 -8.51 -2.67
N SER A 243 44.41 -9.18 -3.58
CA SER A 243 45.04 -10.05 -4.60
C SER A 243 45.79 -9.27 -5.66
N LEU A 244 45.29 -8.10 -6.07
CA LEU A 244 45.88 -7.26 -7.12
C LEU A 244 46.94 -6.31 -6.60
N PHE A 245 46.96 -6.02 -5.30
CA PHE A 245 47.90 -5.09 -4.69
C PHE A 245 49.32 -5.64 -4.64
N ARG A 246 50.21 -5.07 -5.44
CA ARG A 246 51.66 -5.42 -5.48
C ARG A 246 52.44 -4.40 -4.69
N ARG A 247 52.97 -4.79 -3.56
CA ARG A 247 53.77 -3.96 -2.67
C ARG A 247 55.27 -4.09 -2.99
N LEU A 248 55.74 -5.28 -3.24
CA LEU A 248 57.15 -5.58 -3.50
C LEU A 248 57.31 -6.10 -4.95
N PRO A 249 58.41 -5.72 -5.68
CA PRO A 249 58.62 -6.11 -7.09
C PRO A 249 58.77 -7.61 -7.27
N HIS A 250 59.20 -8.38 -6.25
CA HIS A 250 59.53 -9.80 -6.34
C HIS A 250 58.69 -10.69 -5.39
N SER A 251 57.53 -10.24 -4.95
CA SER A 251 56.69 -11.09 -4.12
C SER A 251 56.02 -12.18 -4.95
N SER A 252 56.66 -13.35 -5.02
CA SER A 252 56.14 -14.56 -5.70
C SER A 252 55.17 -15.39 -4.85
N ARG A 253 54.71 -14.87 -3.71
CA ARG A 253 53.78 -15.57 -2.84
C ARG A 253 52.40 -15.65 -3.53
N SER A 254 51.91 -16.87 -3.64
CA SER A 254 50.62 -17.20 -4.24
C SER A 254 49.48 -16.38 -3.61
N ASN A 255 48.87 -15.56 -4.43
CA ASN A 255 47.65 -14.80 -4.07
C ASN A 255 46.37 -15.63 -4.32
N TYR A 256 46.50 -16.90 -4.70
CA TYR A 256 45.39 -17.79 -5.01
C TYR A 256 44.28 -17.84 -3.94
N PRO A 257 44.57 -17.89 -2.63
CA PRO A 257 43.50 -17.89 -1.61
C PRO A 257 42.63 -16.67 -1.67
N TRP A 258 43.21 -15.49 -1.89
CA TRP A 258 42.45 -14.21 -1.94
C TRP A 258 41.69 -14.05 -3.24
N VAL A 259 42.24 -14.53 -4.37
CA VAL A 259 41.52 -14.63 -5.66
C VAL A 259 40.33 -15.59 -5.51
N PHE A 260 40.57 -16.74 -4.96
CA PHE A 260 39.50 -17.75 -4.72
C PHE A 260 38.40 -17.15 -3.84
N LEU A 261 38.75 -16.53 -2.72
CA LEU A 261 37.78 -15.95 -1.79
C LEU A 261 37.01 -14.79 -2.44
N SER A 262 37.68 -13.95 -3.25
CA SER A 262 37.02 -12.86 -3.99
C SER A 262 36.02 -13.37 -5.02
N VAL A 263 36.39 -14.44 -5.75
CA VAL A 263 35.49 -15.06 -6.73
C VAL A 263 34.31 -15.73 -6.02
N CYS A 264 34.54 -16.46 -4.94
CA CYS A 264 33.47 -17.09 -4.16
C CYS A 264 32.47 -16.05 -3.61
N THR A 265 32.98 -14.97 -2.99
CA THR A 265 32.09 -13.92 -2.44
C THR A 265 31.35 -13.15 -3.54
N LEU A 266 31.97 -12.93 -4.69
CA LEU A 266 31.31 -12.32 -5.85
C LEU A 266 30.22 -13.24 -6.43
N LEU A 267 30.51 -14.52 -6.59
CA LEU A 267 29.52 -15.49 -7.06
C LEU A 267 28.34 -15.61 -6.09
N LEU A 268 28.60 -15.57 -4.79
CA LEU A 268 27.54 -15.58 -3.78
C LEU A 268 26.70 -14.29 -3.84
N SER A 269 27.31 -13.12 -4.04
CA SER A 269 26.61 -11.86 -4.28
C SER A 269 25.73 -11.91 -5.53
N LEU A 270 26.27 -12.43 -6.64
CA LEU A 270 25.52 -12.63 -7.89
C LEU A 270 24.38 -13.65 -7.71
N ALA A 271 24.57 -14.71 -6.93
CA ALA A 271 23.53 -15.67 -6.61
C ALA A 271 22.40 -15.02 -5.80
N CYS A 272 22.73 -14.18 -4.81
CA CYS A 272 21.73 -13.38 -4.09
C CYS A 272 20.99 -12.41 -5.04
N GLY A 273 21.69 -11.78 -5.97
CA GLY A 273 21.09 -10.90 -6.98
C GLY A 273 20.15 -11.66 -7.93
N TYR A 274 20.57 -12.82 -8.40
CA TYR A 274 19.74 -13.71 -9.20
C TYR A 274 18.48 -14.13 -8.43
N TRP A 275 18.64 -14.57 -7.18
CA TRP A 275 17.51 -14.96 -6.32
C TRP A 275 16.53 -13.80 -6.11
N HIS A 276 17.05 -12.59 -5.90
CA HIS A 276 16.23 -11.38 -5.72
C HIS A 276 15.33 -11.12 -6.94
N VAL A 277 15.91 -11.12 -8.14
CA VAL A 277 15.15 -10.92 -9.38
C VAL A 277 14.23 -12.11 -9.68
N HIS A 278 14.73 -13.33 -9.51
CA HIS A 278 13.97 -14.54 -9.79
C HIS A 278 12.74 -14.66 -8.90
N SER A 279 12.83 -14.34 -7.61
CA SER A 279 11.67 -14.38 -6.69
C SER A 279 10.53 -13.48 -7.14
N ILE A 280 10.84 -12.29 -7.67
CA ILE A 280 9.85 -11.32 -8.14
C ILE A 280 9.22 -11.80 -9.46
N LEU A 281 10.03 -12.27 -10.41
CA LEU A 281 9.54 -12.80 -11.70
C LEU A 281 8.70 -14.06 -11.49
N TYR A 282 9.13 -14.95 -10.60
CA TYR A 282 8.41 -16.16 -10.26
C TYR A 282 7.04 -15.90 -9.64
N GLN A 283 6.89 -14.86 -8.85
CA GLN A 283 5.56 -14.40 -8.37
C GLN A 283 4.64 -14.03 -9.53
N GLY A 284 5.16 -13.37 -10.57
CA GLY A 284 4.41 -13.08 -11.79
C GLY A 284 3.90 -14.35 -12.50
N ASP A 285 4.76 -15.35 -12.64
CA ASP A 285 4.41 -16.64 -13.26
C ASP A 285 3.34 -17.40 -12.46
N ILE A 286 3.46 -17.39 -11.11
CA ILE A 286 2.48 -17.99 -10.21
C ILE A 286 1.11 -17.31 -10.38
N ARG A 287 1.08 -15.98 -10.38
CA ARG A 287 -0.16 -15.18 -10.56
C ARG A 287 -0.83 -15.50 -11.89
N ALA A 288 -0.06 -15.53 -12.98
CA ALA A 288 -0.56 -15.93 -14.30
C ALA A 288 -1.11 -17.37 -14.30
N ALA A 289 -0.48 -18.28 -13.54
CA ALA A 289 -0.98 -19.64 -13.38
C ALA A 289 -2.29 -19.71 -12.60
N TYR A 290 -2.51 -18.85 -11.59
CA TYR A 290 -3.79 -18.74 -10.87
C TYR A 290 -4.88 -18.23 -11.78
N THR A 291 -4.62 -17.18 -12.57
CA THR A 291 -5.60 -16.67 -13.55
C THR A 291 -5.99 -17.73 -14.58
N ARG A 292 -5.01 -18.49 -15.12
CA ARG A 292 -5.30 -19.59 -16.05
C ARG A 292 -6.19 -20.68 -15.45
N VAL A 293 -5.98 -21.03 -14.19
CA VAL A 293 -6.84 -22.01 -13.49
C VAL A 293 -8.25 -21.43 -13.30
N ASN A 294 -8.40 -20.16 -12.91
CA ASN A 294 -9.70 -19.52 -12.82
C ASN A 294 -10.43 -19.55 -14.18
N ASN A 295 -9.75 -19.24 -15.30
CA ASN A 295 -10.34 -19.28 -16.63
C ASN A 295 -10.90 -20.67 -17.00
N GLN A 296 -10.21 -21.75 -16.60
CA GLN A 296 -10.67 -23.12 -16.87
C GLN A 296 -11.98 -23.49 -16.16
N TYR A 297 -12.22 -22.93 -14.97
CA TYR A 297 -13.34 -23.31 -14.12
C TYR A 297 -14.44 -22.26 -14.02
N VAL A 298 -14.34 -21.14 -14.74
CA VAL A 298 -15.29 -20.03 -14.62
C VAL A 298 -16.73 -20.40 -15.01
N ALA A 299 -16.89 -21.28 -16.01
CA ALA A 299 -18.20 -21.75 -16.49
C ALA A 299 -18.75 -22.96 -15.71
N THR A 300 -18.11 -23.39 -14.64
CA THR A 300 -18.56 -24.57 -13.87
C THR A 300 -19.74 -24.24 -12.96
N PRO A 301 -20.56 -25.25 -12.58
CA PRO A 301 -21.71 -25.07 -11.72
C PRO A 301 -21.38 -24.43 -10.37
N LYS A 302 -22.27 -23.55 -9.92
CA LYS A 302 -22.09 -22.73 -8.71
C LYS A 302 -23.27 -22.90 -7.76
N LEU A 303 -23.00 -22.70 -6.46
CA LEU A 303 -24.02 -22.54 -5.43
C LEU A 303 -24.24 -21.06 -5.13
N PHE A 304 -25.45 -20.66 -4.90
CA PHE A 304 -25.75 -19.38 -4.23
C PHE A 304 -25.72 -19.61 -2.73
N ILE A 305 -24.68 -19.12 -2.05
CA ILE A 305 -24.55 -19.27 -0.59
C ILE A 305 -25.27 -18.12 0.09
N HIS A 306 -26.25 -18.43 0.90
CA HIS A 306 -27.06 -17.47 1.67
C HIS A 306 -26.66 -17.38 3.14
N GLN A 307 -25.90 -18.38 3.66
CA GLN A 307 -25.43 -18.40 5.05
C GLN A 307 -24.04 -19.03 5.16
N TYR A 308 -23.22 -18.40 5.99
CA TYR A 308 -21.91 -18.87 6.42
C TYR A 308 -21.85 -18.93 7.94
N ASP A 309 -21.48 -20.08 8.49
CA ASP A 309 -21.20 -20.29 9.91
C ASP A 309 -19.73 -20.66 10.09
N PHE A 310 -18.95 -19.80 10.74
CA PHE A 310 -17.50 -19.95 10.91
C PHE A 310 -17.12 -20.32 12.33
N SER A 311 -16.09 -21.14 12.45
CA SER A 311 -15.30 -21.32 13.67
C SER A 311 -13.82 -21.15 13.32
N VAL A 312 -13.19 -20.10 13.82
CA VAL A 312 -11.79 -19.75 13.54
C VAL A 312 -10.98 -19.79 14.83
N GLU A 313 -9.88 -20.50 14.82
CA GLU A 313 -8.89 -20.54 15.91
C GLU A 313 -7.56 -19.96 15.43
N GLN A 314 -7.11 -18.85 16.03
CA GLN A 314 -5.80 -18.28 15.76
C GLN A 314 -4.70 -19.16 16.34
N ARG A 315 -3.63 -19.36 15.59
CA ARG A 315 -2.40 -20.03 16.02
C ARG A 315 -1.21 -19.06 15.92
N LEU A 316 0.00 -19.51 16.18
CA LEU A 316 1.18 -18.66 16.22
C LEU A 316 1.47 -17.97 14.86
N ASP A 317 1.41 -18.74 13.78
CA ASP A 317 1.78 -18.26 12.44
C ASP A 317 0.72 -18.60 11.38
N ASP A 318 -0.38 -19.28 11.76
CA ASP A 318 -1.47 -19.68 10.89
C ASP A 318 -2.82 -19.60 11.62
N PHE A 319 -3.88 -20.06 11.01
CA PHE A 319 -5.18 -20.24 11.63
C PHE A 319 -5.83 -21.55 11.18
N LEU A 320 -6.65 -22.12 12.06
CA LEU A 320 -7.53 -23.22 11.75
C LEU A 320 -8.95 -22.68 11.56
N SER A 321 -9.61 -23.09 10.49
CA SER A 321 -11.00 -22.69 10.25
C SER A 321 -11.88 -23.88 9.88
N GLU A 322 -13.09 -23.87 10.43
CA GLU A 322 -14.21 -24.70 10.02
C GLU A 322 -15.33 -23.78 9.56
N VAL A 323 -15.80 -23.97 8.32
CA VAL A 323 -16.82 -23.11 7.71
C VAL A 323 -17.92 -23.99 7.14
N THR A 324 -19.12 -23.83 7.67
CA THR A 324 -20.35 -24.45 7.14
C THR A 324 -21.08 -23.42 6.26
N MET A 325 -21.30 -23.78 5.02
CA MET A 325 -22.01 -22.99 4.03
C MET A 325 -23.34 -23.63 3.69
N ARG A 326 -24.43 -22.83 3.72
CA ARG A 326 -25.73 -23.24 3.23
C ARG A 326 -26.13 -22.45 2.02
N GLY A 327 -26.54 -23.13 0.97
CA GLY A 327 -26.78 -22.48 -0.32
C GLY A 327 -27.81 -23.23 -1.15
N VAL A 328 -28.06 -22.69 -2.33
CA VAL A 328 -28.98 -23.19 -3.33
C VAL A 328 -28.25 -23.42 -4.64
N ALA A 329 -28.48 -24.53 -5.31
CA ALA A 329 -27.88 -24.84 -6.60
C ALA A 329 -28.42 -23.89 -7.68
N LEU A 330 -27.50 -23.16 -8.35
CA LEU A 330 -27.83 -22.30 -9.49
C LEU A 330 -27.97 -23.11 -10.78
N ASP A 331 -27.30 -24.25 -10.85
CA ASP A 331 -27.25 -25.17 -11.99
C ASP A 331 -27.45 -26.60 -11.52
N SER A 332 -27.90 -27.47 -12.41
CA SER A 332 -28.04 -28.90 -12.09
C SER A 332 -26.70 -29.59 -12.26
N SER A 333 -26.13 -30.12 -11.18
CA SER A 333 -24.84 -30.82 -11.20
C SER A 333 -24.62 -31.66 -9.94
N ALA A 334 -23.74 -32.66 -10.02
CA ALA A 334 -23.19 -33.35 -8.86
C ALA A 334 -21.93 -32.73 -8.31
N VAL A 335 -21.22 -31.92 -9.13
CA VAL A 335 -19.95 -31.31 -8.76
C VAL A 335 -20.05 -29.79 -8.80
N PHE A 336 -19.68 -29.15 -7.70
CA PHE A 336 -19.70 -27.70 -7.56
C PHE A 336 -18.30 -27.14 -7.27
N THR A 337 -18.09 -25.92 -7.73
CA THR A 337 -16.79 -25.24 -7.65
C THR A 337 -16.74 -24.24 -6.52
N PHE A 338 -15.64 -24.27 -5.78
CA PHE A 338 -15.32 -23.30 -4.74
C PHE A 338 -13.91 -22.74 -4.94
N CYS A 339 -13.71 -21.50 -4.58
CA CYS A 339 -12.41 -20.83 -4.58
C CYS A 339 -11.96 -20.57 -3.13
N LEU A 340 -10.75 -21.00 -2.81
CA LEU A 340 -10.10 -20.83 -1.51
C LEU A 340 -8.63 -20.51 -1.74
N ASN A 341 -8.06 -19.60 -0.95
CA ASN A 341 -6.65 -19.24 -1.07
C ASN A 341 -5.75 -20.48 -1.23
N PRO A 342 -4.82 -20.49 -2.22
CA PRO A 342 -3.99 -21.65 -2.48
C PRO A 342 -3.02 -22.01 -1.33
N GLY A 343 -2.67 -21.07 -0.48
CA GLY A 343 -1.85 -21.30 0.72
C GLY A 343 -2.56 -22.05 1.85
N LEU A 344 -3.91 -22.16 1.79
CA LEU A 344 -4.71 -22.89 2.79
C LEU A 344 -4.90 -24.35 2.38
N THR A 345 -4.65 -25.26 3.28
CA THR A 345 -4.78 -26.72 3.04
C THR A 345 -6.15 -27.22 3.50
N VAL A 346 -6.95 -27.74 2.57
CA VAL A 346 -8.24 -28.36 2.88
C VAL A 346 -8.00 -29.73 3.52
N ARG A 347 -8.50 -29.94 4.73
CA ARG A 347 -8.37 -31.19 5.50
C ARG A 347 -9.53 -32.14 5.24
N SER A 348 -10.76 -31.60 5.28
CA SER A 348 -11.98 -32.37 4.95
C SER A 348 -13.03 -31.46 4.35
N VAL A 349 -13.92 -32.09 3.58
CA VAL A 349 -15.17 -31.49 3.11
C VAL A 349 -16.29 -32.46 3.43
N ASP A 350 -17.32 -31.98 4.13
CA ASP A 350 -18.44 -32.80 4.62
C ASP A 350 -19.78 -32.14 4.24
N SER A 351 -20.81 -32.92 4.07
CA SER A 351 -22.20 -32.45 3.99
C SER A 351 -23.01 -33.14 5.07
N ASP A 352 -23.59 -32.38 6.01
CA ASP A 352 -24.36 -32.88 7.13
C ASP A 352 -23.71 -34.07 7.89
N GLY A 353 -22.37 -33.98 8.05
CA GLY A 353 -21.55 -34.99 8.73
C GLY A 353 -21.15 -36.19 7.86
N GLN A 354 -21.54 -36.22 6.60
CA GLN A 354 -21.08 -37.24 5.63
C GLN A 354 -19.90 -36.69 4.80
N PRO A 355 -18.77 -37.39 4.77
CA PRO A 355 -17.60 -36.94 4.02
C PRO A 355 -17.88 -36.92 2.52
N LEU A 356 -17.52 -35.80 1.87
CA LEU A 356 -17.64 -35.62 0.44
C LEU A 356 -16.28 -35.83 -0.24
N LYS A 357 -16.30 -36.30 -1.48
CA LYS A 357 -15.11 -36.34 -2.32
C LYS A 357 -14.82 -34.94 -2.84
N PHE A 358 -13.56 -34.52 -2.79
CA PHE A 358 -13.14 -33.28 -3.38
C PHE A 358 -11.83 -33.41 -4.14
N LYS A 359 -11.65 -32.60 -5.14
CA LYS A 359 -10.41 -32.45 -5.89
C LYS A 359 -9.95 -31.01 -5.81
N ARG A 360 -8.69 -30.78 -5.49
CA ARG A 360 -8.10 -29.44 -5.46
C ARG A 360 -7.19 -29.21 -6.67
N ASP A 361 -7.37 -28.09 -7.33
CA ASP A 361 -6.49 -27.55 -8.35
C ASP A 361 -6.11 -26.11 -7.96
N LYS A 362 -4.96 -25.95 -7.31
CA LYS A 362 -4.47 -24.69 -6.70
C LYS A 362 -5.54 -24.06 -5.79
N GLN A 363 -6.12 -22.91 -6.21
CA GLN A 363 -7.18 -22.22 -5.48
C GLN A 363 -8.57 -22.83 -5.67
N ILE A 364 -8.78 -23.65 -6.68
CA ILE A 364 -10.07 -24.26 -6.98
C ILE A 364 -10.25 -25.56 -6.22
N VAL A 365 -11.39 -25.71 -5.59
CA VAL A 365 -11.83 -26.95 -4.92
C VAL A 365 -13.14 -27.41 -5.57
N LEU A 366 -13.08 -28.53 -6.25
CA LEU A 366 -14.24 -29.21 -6.83
C LEU A 366 -14.79 -30.19 -5.81
N VAL A 367 -16.03 -30.00 -5.41
CA VAL A 367 -16.72 -30.83 -4.42
C VAL A 367 -17.79 -31.67 -5.10
N ASP A 368 -17.68 -32.98 -4.97
CA ASP A 368 -18.62 -33.96 -5.51
C ASP A 368 -19.63 -34.39 -4.42
N PHE A 369 -20.86 -33.99 -4.60
CA PHE A 369 -21.99 -34.34 -3.67
C PHE A 369 -22.45 -35.79 -3.81
N GLY A 370 -21.94 -36.53 -4.79
CA GLY A 370 -22.32 -37.95 -5.04
C GLY A 370 -23.71 -38.13 -5.63
N THR A 371 -24.56 -37.10 -5.58
CA THR A 371 -25.91 -37.05 -6.16
C THR A 371 -26.05 -35.78 -7.00
N ASN A 372 -26.78 -35.88 -8.11
CA ASN A 372 -27.06 -34.70 -8.93
C ASN A 372 -28.09 -33.82 -8.21
N LEU A 373 -27.65 -32.63 -7.79
CA LEU A 373 -28.56 -31.59 -7.27
C LEU A 373 -29.23 -30.89 -8.45
N ALA A 374 -30.54 -30.78 -8.39
CA ALA A 374 -31.27 -30.01 -9.37
C ALA A 374 -31.17 -28.51 -9.07
N LYS A 375 -31.36 -27.68 -10.11
CA LYS A 375 -31.45 -26.24 -9.94
C LYS A 375 -32.56 -25.89 -8.93
N GLY A 376 -32.19 -25.14 -7.88
CA GLY A 376 -33.07 -24.77 -6.78
C GLY A 376 -32.98 -25.68 -5.54
N ASP A 377 -32.27 -26.79 -5.62
CA ASP A 377 -32.04 -27.65 -4.46
C ASP A 377 -31.15 -26.98 -3.43
N THR A 378 -31.42 -27.21 -2.16
CA THR A 378 -30.61 -26.73 -1.06
C THR A 378 -29.46 -27.67 -0.76
N ALA A 379 -28.29 -27.13 -0.51
CA ALA A 379 -27.09 -27.87 -0.14
C ALA A 379 -26.41 -27.26 1.08
N SER A 380 -25.85 -28.13 1.93
CA SER A 380 -24.97 -27.75 3.04
C SER A 380 -23.59 -28.33 2.80
N VAL A 381 -22.54 -27.56 2.99
CA VAL A 381 -21.19 -28.05 2.86
C VAL A 381 -20.29 -27.42 3.93
N THR A 382 -19.52 -28.25 4.61
CA THR A 382 -18.59 -27.83 5.66
C THR A 382 -17.17 -28.11 5.21
N PHE A 383 -16.33 -27.07 5.22
CA PHE A 383 -14.90 -27.16 4.96
C PHE A 383 -14.11 -27.04 6.26
N LYS A 384 -13.13 -27.91 6.46
CA LYS A 384 -12.09 -27.78 7.49
C LYS A 384 -10.75 -27.58 6.81
N TYR A 385 -10.06 -26.50 7.16
CA TYR A 385 -8.80 -26.11 6.54
C TYR A 385 -7.93 -25.30 7.49
N ASP A 386 -6.63 -25.26 7.23
CA ASP A 386 -5.64 -24.48 7.96
C ASP A 386 -4.49 -24.05 7.03
N GLY A 387 -3.67 -23.13 7.48
CA GLY A 387 -2.49 -22.68 6.77
C GLY A 387 -2.28 -21.18 6.75
N GLN A 388 -1.40 -20.75 5.85
CA GLN A 388 -1.07 -19.34 5.64
C GLN A 388 -1.63 -18.85 4.30
N ILE A 389 -1.98 -17.57 4.25
CA ILE A 389 -2.44 -16.94 3.02
C ILE A 389 -1.27 -16.76 2.05
N ASP A 390 -1.44 -17.21 0.82
CA ASP A 390 -0.56 -16.86 -0.28
C ASP A 390 -0.97 -15.49 -0.85
N ASN A 391 -0.18 -14.47 -0.55
CA ASN A 391 -0.38 -13.11 -1.05
C ASN A 391 -0.30 -12.99 -2.57
N SER A 392 0.36 -13.95 -3.26
CA SER A 392 0.46 -13.95 -4.73
C SER A 392 -0.89 -14.17 -5.41
N PHE A 393 -1.86 -14.74 -4.68
CA PHE A 393 -3.23 -14.92 -5.17
C PHE A 393 -4.09 -13.64 -5.07
N CYS A 394 -3.69 -12.67 -4.25
CA CYS A 394 -4.45 -11.44 -4.07
C CYS A 394 -4.31 -10.51 -5.28
N TYR A 395 -5.39 -9.80 -5.61
CA TYR A 395 -5.40 -8.77 -6.67
C TYR A 395 -4.86 -9.26 -8.03
N LEU A 396 -5.31 -10.41 -8.50
CA LEU A 396 -4.90 -10.97 -9.80
C LEU A 396 -5.23 -10.05 -10.98
N ASP A 397 -6.22 -9.18 -10.81
CA ASP A 397 -6.67 -8.17 -11.77
C ASP A 397 -5.78 -6.91 -11.81
N ILE A 398 -4.81 -6.80 -10.93
CA ILE A 398 -3.93 -5.63 -10.87
C ILE A 398 -2.64 -5.91 -11.65
N PRO A 399 -2.24 -5.00 -12.58
CA PRO A 399 -1.01 -5.15 -13.35
C PRO A 399 0.23 -5.29 -12.46
N PRO A 400 1.20 -6.14 -12.84
CA PRO A 400 2.42 -6.36 -12.07
C PRO A 400 3.19 -5.07 -11.77
N GLU A 401 3.20 -4.10 -12.69
CA GLU A 401 3.89 -2.83 -12.55
C GLU A 401 3.31 -2.00 -11.39
N VAL A 402 1.98 -2.02 -11.23
CA VAL A 402 1.27 -1.33 -10.14
C VAL A 402 1.54 -2.03 -8.80
N LEU A 403 1.59 -3.35 -8.81
CA LEU A 403 1.89 -4.12 -7.58
C LEU A 403 3.33 -3.92 -7.13
N GLN A 404 4.28 -3.86 -8.07
CA GLN A 404 5.71 -3.71 -7.80
C GLN A 404 6.10 -2.27 -7.45
N ALA A 405 5.37 -1.27 -7.94
CA ALA A 405 5.61 0.12 -7.59
C ALA A 405 5.55 0.31 -6.07
N SER A 406 6.57 0.91 -5.46
CA SER A 406 6.61 1.12 -4.01
C SER A 406 5.52 2.12 -3.57
N LYS A 407 4.96 1.89 -2.39
CA LYS A 407 4.11 2.88 -1.73
C LYS A 407 5.02 3.92 -1.08
N LYS A 408 5.08 5.11 -1.69
CA LYS A 408 5.95 6.19 -1.20
C LYS A 408 5.16 7.22 -0.41
N LYS A 409 5.70 7.64 0.72
CA LYS A 409 5.29 8.85 1.42
C LYS A 409 6.54 9.64 1.79
N PHE A 410 6.75 10.78 1.14
CA PHE A 410 7.97 11.57 1.25
C PHE A 410 9.23 10.75 0.87
N LEU A 411 10.18 10.53 1.78
CA LEU A 411 11.37 9.69 1.58
C LEU A 411 11.18 8.24 2.08
N PHE A 412 10.00 7.91 2.58
CA PHE A 412 9.71 6.59 3.11
C PHE A 412 9.15 5.68 2.04
N ASN A 413 9.83 4.56 1.82
CA ASN A 413 9.34 3.48 0.98
C ASN A 413 8.74 2.40 1.87
N ILE A 414 7.45 2.13 1.65
CA ILE A 414 6.62 1.26 2.46
C ILE A 414 6.35 -0.01 1.66
N ASP A 415 6.55 -1.16 2.29
CA ASP A 415 6.15 -2.45 1.73
C ASP A 415 4.63 -2.55 1.61
N LYS A 416 4.15 -3.44 0.74
CA LYS A 416 2.72 -3.65 0.48
C LYS A 416 2.33 -5.06 0.89
N GLN A 417 1.36 -5.13 1.79
CA GLN A 417 0.79 -6.40 2.24
C GLN A 417 -0.72 -6.35 2.19
N TYR A 418 -1.35 -7.49 1.91
CA TYR A 418 -2.79 -7.63 1.79
C TYR A 418 -3.42 -8.35 2.98
N CYS A 419 -2.61 -9.10 3.71
CA CYS A 419 -2.96 -9.74 4.96
C CYS A 419 -1.77 -9.77 5.91
N PHE A 420 -2.03 -10.07 7.16
CA PHE A 420 -0.99 -10.29 8.17
C PHE A 420 -1.35 -11.52 8.99
N GLN A 421 -0.35 -12.36 9.23
CA GLN A 421 -0.48 -13.58 10.04
C GLN A 421 0.75 -13.71 10.91
N THR A 422 0.66 -13.17 12.11
CA THR A 422 1.68 -13.27 13.15
C THR A 422 1.04 -13.66 14.47
N LYS A 423 1.83 -14.06 15.45
CA LYS A 423 1.32 -14.39 16.78
C LYS A 423 0.60 -13.22 17.46
N ASP A 424 1.02 -11.99 17.19
CA ASP A 424 0.55 -10.78 17.87
C ASP A 424 -0.53 -10.03 17.05
N TYR A 425 -0.64 -10.34 15.75
CA TYR A 425 -1.55 -9.63 14.85
C TYR A 425 -2.01 -10.50 13.67
N LEU A 426 -3.32 -10.53 13.44
CA LEU A 426 -3.94 -11.18 12.29
C LEU A 426 -4.85 -10.18 11.57
N LEU A 427 -4.76 -10.12 10.24
CA LEU A 427 -5.72 -9.40 9.40
C LEU A 427 -6.05 -10.24 8.17
N LEU A 428 -7.31 -10.65 8.06
CA LEU A 428 -7.86 -11.40 6.94
C LEU A 428 -8.96 -10.57 6.30
N THR A 429 -8.72 -10.13 5.07
CA THR A 429 -9.69 -9.37 4.29
C THR A 429 -10.34 -10.24 3.22
N PRO A 430 -11.47 -9.85 2.66
CA PRO A 430 -12.14 -10.60 1.61
C PRO A 430 -11.27 -10.92 0.40
N GLU A 431 -10.36 -10.02 0.04
CA GLU A 431 -9.45 -10.19 -1.10
C GLU A 431 -8.53 -11.41 -0.96
N THR A 432 -8.23 -11.77 0.27
CA THR A 432 -7.34 -12.91 0.54
C THR A 432 -7.98 -14.27 0.30
N TYR A 433 -9.30 -14.33 0.04
CA TYR A 433 -10.04 -15.61 -0.08
C TYR A 433 -9.74 -16.55 1.09
N TRP A 434 -9.73 -15.99 2.31
CA TRP A 434 -9.43 -16.74 3.53
C TRP A 434 -10.50 -17.75 3.91
N TYR A 435 -11.65 -17.72 3.23
CA TYR A 435 -12.72 -18.70 3.35
C TYR A 435 -13.22 -19.13 1.97
N PRO A 436 -13.81 -20.34 1.86
CA PRO A 436 -14.32 -20.84 0.58
C PRO A 436 -15.45 -19.95 0.05
N ARG A 437 -15.37 -19.56 -1.21
CA ARG A 437 -16.42 -18.85 -1.94
C ARG A 437 -16.90 -19.71 -3.09
N ALA A 438 -18.20 -19.72 -3.37
CA ALA A 438 -18.72 -20.41 -4.53
C ALA A 438 -18.21 -19.77 -5.84
N GLY A 439 -17.85 -20.60 -6.80
CA GLY A 439 -17.29 -20.18 -8.08
C GLY A 439 -15.75 -20.01 -8.05
N THR A 440 -15.25 -19.15 -8.93
CA THR A 440 -13.82 -18.90 -9.14
C THR A 440 -13.40 -17.52 -8.64
N GLY A 441 -12.11 -17.26 -8.56
CA GLY A 441 -11.53 -15.94 -8.42
C GLY A 441 -11.54 -15.15 -9.74
N TYR A 442 -10.63 -14.17 -9.86
CA TYR A 442 -10.52 -13.33 -11.06
C TYR A 442 -10.27 -14.16 -12.33
N SER A 443 -11.04 -13.87 -13.38
CA SER A 443 -10.88 -14.39 -14.74
C SER A 443 -10.86 -13.22 -15.71
N ASP A 444 -9.95 -13.21 -16.68
CA ASP A 444 -9.87 -12.23 -17.75
C ASP A 444 -10.72 -12.63 -18.98
N GLU A 445 -11.19 -13.87 -19.02
CA GLU A 445 -12.07 -14.38 -20.10
C GLU A 445 -13.56 -14.21 -19.81
N ASN A 446 -13.94 -14.27 -18.53
CA ASN A 446 -15.33 -14.17 -18.13
C ASN A 446 -15.49 -13.35 -16.84
N PRO A 447 -16.28 -12.26 -16.88
CA PRO A 447 -16.53 -11.38 -15.75
C PRO A 447 -17.39 -11.95 -14.64
N ASP A 448 -17.95 -13.16 -14.77
CA ASP A 448 -18.81 -13.81 -13.77
C ASP A 448 -18.18 -13.98 -12.39
N TRP A 449 -16.85 -13.98 -12.30
CA TRP A 449 -16.12 -14.05 -11.04
C TRP A 449 -16.44 -12.90 -10.07
N GLN A 450 -17.02 -11.81 -10.57
CA GLN A 450 -17.40 -10.63 -9.78
C GLN A 450 -18.73 -10.76 -9.08
N GLN A 451 -19.52 -11.77 -9.41
CA GLN A 451 -20.83 -11.96 -8.79
C GLN A 451 -20.63 -12.33 -7.31
N THR A 452 -20.80 -11.32 -6.46
CA THR A 452 -20.93 -11.50 -5.01
C THR A 452 -22.40 -11.39 -4.64
N TYR A 453 -22.81 -12.15 -3.65
CA TYR A 453 -24.19 -12.16 -3.18
C TYR A 453 -24.24 -11.77 -1.71
N PHE A 454 -25.34 -11.14 -1.31
CA PHE A 454 -25.61 -10.94 0.10
C PHE A 454 -25.84 -12.27 0.82
N SER A 455 -25.09 -12.48 1.89
CA SER A 455 -25.15 -13.69 2.73
C SER A 455 -25.19 -13.29 4.21
N ASN A 456 -25.74 -14.16 5.04
CA ASN A 456 -25.67 -14.02 6.48
C ASN A 456 -24.38 -14.65 7.00
N TYR A 457 -23.69 -13.97 7.89
CA TYR A 457 -22.42 -14.41 8.47
C TYR A 457 -22.54 -14.54 9.98
N HIS A 458 -22.20 -15.73 10.50
CA HIS A 458 -22.00 -15.98 11.92
C HIS A 458 -20.56 -16.43 12.13
N LEU A 459 -19.79 -15.68 12.88
CA LEU A 459 -18.38 -15.93 13.08
C LEU A 459 -18.07 -16.16 14.55
N LYS A 460 -17.51 -17.33 14.86
CA LYS A 460 -16.90 -17.64 16.16
C LYS A 460 -15.39 -17.57 16.01
N VAL A 461 -14.73 -16.87 16.93
CA VAL A 461 -13.27 -16.66 16.91
C VAL A 461 -12.70 -16.98 18.27
N LYS A 462 -11.69 -17.84 18.29
CA LYS A 462 -10.84 -18.08 19.45
C LYS A 462 -9.46 -17.47 19.19
N PRO A 463 -9.20 -16.24 19.69
CA PRO A 463 -7.90 -15.59 19.54
C PRO A 463 -6.87 -16.21 20.49
N LEU A 464 -5.59 -15.88 20.29
CA LEU A 464 -4.55 -16.10 21.29
C LEU A 464 -4.81 -15.24 22.53
N ALA A 465 -4.31 -15.69 23.68
CA ALA A 465 -4.57 -15.05 24.98
C ALA A 465 -4.14 -13.57 24.97
N GLY A 466 -5.04 -12.69 25.44
CA GLY A 466 -4.79 -11.25 25.51
C GLY A 466 -5.08 -10.45 24.24
N LEU A 467 -5.44 -11.12 23.15
CA LEU A 467 -5.79 -10.43 21.90
C LEU A 467 -7.31 -10.29 21.76
N VAL A 468 -7.73 -9.23 21.06
CA VAL A 468 -9.13 -8.88 20.79
C VAL A 468 -9.42 -9.06 19.31
N PRO A 469 -10.34 -9.95 18.94
CA PRO A 469 -10.81 -10.07 17.57
C PRO A 469 -11.88 -9.01 17.24
N LEU A 470 -11.86 -8.53 16.01
CA LEU A 470 -12.78 -7.55 15.44
C LEU A 470 -13.30 -8.05 14.10
N SER A 471 -14.59 -7.98 13.90
CA SER A 471 -15.27 -8.34 12.65
C SER A 471 -16.56 -7.53 12.49
N GLN A 472 -17.26 -7.72 11.39
CA GLN A 472 -18.61 -7.18 11.20
C GLN A 472 -19.58 -7.77 12.21
N GLY A 473 -20.53 -6.95 12.66
CA GLY A 473 -21.52 -7.34 13.64
C GLY A 473 -21.14 -7.03 15.09
N GLU A 474 -22.03 -7.37 16.01
CA GLU A 474 -21.77 -7.22 17.44
C GLU A 474 -20.92 -8.38 17.94
N GLY A 475 -19.74 -8.08 18.49
CA GLY A 475 -18.85 -9.07 19.09
C GLY A 475 -19.19 -9.31 20.57
N LYS A 476 -19.42 -10.56 20.94
CA LYS A 476 -19.66 -10.99 22.33
C LYS A 476 -18.67 -12.08 22.71
N SER A 477 -17.95 -11.88 23.82
CA SER A 477 -17.06 -12.89 24.39
C SER A 477 -17.81 -13.77 25.37
N ASP A 478 -17.50 -15.07 25.36
CA ASP A 478 -17.94 -16.00 26.37
C ASP A 478 -16.89 -16.13 27.53
N GLU A 479 -17.21 -16.97 28.54
CA GLU A 479 -16.31 -17.22 29.67
C GLU A 479 -14.99 -17.93 29.29
N HIS A 480 -14.95 -18.54 28.10
CA HIS A 480 -13.77 -19.26 27.57
C HIS A 480 -12.92 -18.40 26.64
N GLY A 481 -13.27 -17.10 26.47
CA GLY A 481 -12.55 -16.18 25.59
C GLY A 481 -12.85 -16.41 24.11
N VAL A 482 -13.94 -17.10 23.77
CA VAL A 482 -14.41 -17.23 22.40
C VAL A 482 -15.36 -16.07 22.09
N TYR A 483 -15.07 -15.36 21.02
CA TYR A 483 -15.88 -14.26 20.55
C TYR A 483 -16.87 -14.74 19.48
N THR A 484 -18.10 -14.27 19.56
CA THR A 484 -19.13 -14.54 18.55
C THR A 484 -19.56 -13.23 17.92
N PHE A 485 -19.53 -13.15 16.60
CA PHE A 485 -19.98 -12.01 15.80
C PHE A 485 -21.21 -12.40 14.98
N LYS A 486 -22.20 -11.52 14.98
CA LYS A 486 -23.41 -11.67 14.18
C LYS A 486 -23.79 -10.31 13.61
N GLY A 487 -23.85 -10.22 12.28
CA GLY A 487 -24.31 -9.02 11.58
C GLY A 487 -25.81 -8.78 11.76
N ASP A 488 -26.21 -7.50 11.78
CA ASP A 488 -27.63 -7.13 11.78
C ASP A 488 -28.26 -7.30 10.39
N PHE A 489 -27.47 -7.28 9.34
CA PHE A 489 -27.89 -7.38 7.93
C PHE A 489 -27.00 -8.34 7.15
N PRO A 490 -27.51 -8.92 6.06
CA PRO A 490 -26.68 -9.66 5.13
C PRO A 490 -25.56 -8.78 4.55
N SER A 491 -24.40 -9.36 4.33
CA SER A 491 -23.23 -8.71 3.74
C SER A 491 -22.72 -9.51 2.56
N GLN A 492 -21.98 -8.86 1.66
CA GLN A 492 -21.33 -9.55 0.55
C GLN A 492 -20.07 -10.29 0.99
N THR A 493 -19.41 -9.79 2.03
CA THR A 493 -18.13 -10.29 2.51
C THR A 493 -17.95 -10.05 4.00
N ILE A 494 -16.99 -10.76 4.60
CA ILE A 494 -16.61 -10.61 6.01
C ILE A 494 -15.08 -10.54 6.13
N SER A 495 -14.61 -9.76 7.10
CA SER A 495 -13.19 -9.62 7.48
C SER A 495 -12.98 -9.97 8.94
N LEU A 496 -11.73 -10.30 9.27
CA LEU A 496 -11.31 -10.58 10.64
C LEU A 496 -9.99 -9.87 10.91
N ALA A 497 -9.96 -9.04 11.95
CA ALA A 497 -8.74 -8.48 12.51
C ALA A 497 -8.57 -8.95 13.95
N ILE A 498 -7.37 -9.33 14.37
CA ILE A 498 -7.06 -9.72 15.76
C ILE A 498 -5.78 -9.00 16.17
N GLY A 499 -5.79 -8.37 17.33
CA GLY A 499 -4.63 -7.65 17.88
C GLY A 499 -4.85 -7.22 19.33
N ASP A 500 -3.83 -6.58 19.94
CA ASP A 500 -3.93 -5.97 21.28
C ASP A 500 -4.68 -4.64 21.21
N TYR A 501 -5.96 -4.70 20.82
CA TYR A 501 -6.80 -3.55 20.58
C TYR A 501 -7.41 -2.97 21.85
N GLN A 502 -7.46 -1.64 21.89
CA GLN A 502 -8.21 -0.84 22.87
C GLN A 502 -9.29 -0.04 22.16
N GLN A 503 -10.46 0.09 22.79
CA GLN A 503 -11.60 0.79 22.22
C GLN A 503 -11.83 2.15 22.85
N LYS A 504 -12.06 3.17 22.01
CA LYS A 504 -12.69 4.44 22.35
C LYS A 504 -13.98 4.55 21.56
N SER A 505 -15.10 4.82 22.20
CA SER A 505 -16.39 4.85 21.52
C SER A 505 -17.26 5.99 21.98
N ILE A 506 -18.16 6.42 21.08
CA ILE A 506 -19.16 7.44 21.32
C ILE A 506 -20.43 7.08 20.53
N SER A 507 -21.59 7.35 21.08
CA SER A 507 -22.86 7.09 20.41
C SER A 507 -23.45 8.39 19.84
N ALA A 508 -23.88 8.34 18.58
CA ALA A 508 -24.64 9.40 17.94
C ALA A 508 -25.71 8.79 17.02
N ASP A 509 -26.93 9.27 17.09
CA ASP A 509 -28.09 8.81 16.29
C ASP A 509 -28.29 7.28 16.27
N SER A 510 -28.17 6.63 17.41
CA SER A 510 -28.26 5.18 17.57
C SER A 510 -27.17 4.40 16.81
N ILE A 511 -26.10 5.07 16.36
CA ILE A 511 -24.93 4.45 15.78
C ILE A 511 -23.80 4.55 16.81
N LEU A 512 -23.14 3.42 17.07
CA LEU A 512 -21.94 3.36 17.90
C LEU A 512 -20.71 3.60 17.02
N TYR A 513 -20.08 4.74 17.20
CA TYR A 513 -18.80 5.07 16.55
C TYR A 513 -17.65 4.66 17.45
N SER A 514 -16.71 3.91 16.93
CA SER A 514 -15.58 3.37 17.69
C SER A 514 -14.28 3.59 16.95
N ILE A 515 -13.22 3.87 17.70
CA ILE A 515 -11.84 3.80 17.23
C ILE A 515 -11.18 2.64 17.99
N TRP A 516 -10.74 1.64 17.26
CA TRP A 516 -9.96 0.53 17.76
C TRP A 516 -8.49 0.76 17.42
N HIS A 517 -7.73 1.19 18.41
CA HIS A 517 -6.31 1.43 18.30
C HIS A 517 -5.53 0.41 19.11
N LEU A 518 -4.27 0.17 18.75
CA LEU A 518 -3.40 -0.70 19.51
C LEU A 518 -2.93 -0.02 20.81
N LYS A 519 -2.55 -0.82 21.77
CA LYS A 519 -2.06 -0.32 23.05
C LYS A 519 -0.88 0.64 22.84
N GLY A 520 -0.93 1.82 23.45
CA GLY A 520 0.06 2.89 23.27
C GLY A 520 -0.14 3.76 22.02
N HIS A 521 -1.14 3.49 21.18
CA HIS A 521 -1.40 4.25 19.96
C HIS A 521 -2.51 5.31 20.09
N ASP A 522 -2.86 5.74 21.31
CA ASP A 522 -3.82 6.81 21.53
C ASP A 522 -3.19 8.19 21.24
N PHE A 523 -3.19 8.60 19.96
CA PHE A 523 -2.62 9.87 19.50
C PHE A 523 -3.64 11.02 19.46
N PHE A 524 -4.92 10.74 19.71
CA PHE A 524 -6.03 11.67 19.46
C PHE A 524 -6.76 12.13 20.73
N SER A 525 -6.89 11.28 21.75
CA SER A 525 -7.76 11.58 22.92
C SER A 525 -7.37 12.88 23.64
N ALA A 526 -6.09 13.08 23.92
CA ALA A 526 -5.62 14.28 24.61
C ALA A 526 -5.79 15.58 23.80
N ALA A 527 -5.93 15.48 22.48
CA ALA A 527 -6.14 16.63 21.62
C ALA A 527 -7.60 17.02 21.48
N LEU A 528 -8.54 16.18 21.95
CA LEU A 528 -9.99 16.33 21.74
C LEU A 528 -10.79 16.29 23.05
N ASP A 529 -10.13 16.32 24.21
CA ASP A 529 -10.73 16.12 25.53
C ASP A 529 -11.83 17.15 25.87
N SER A 530 -11.63 18.42 25.48
CA SER A 530 -12.58 19.50 25.79
C SER A 530 -13.87 19.49 24.93
N ILE A 531 -13.95 18.67 23.89
CA ILE A 531 -15.09 18.62 22.96
C ILE A 531 -15.89 17.32 23.02
N HIS A 532 -15.63 16.46 24.00
CA HIS A 532 -16.25 15.12 24.08
C HIS A 532 -17.78 15.18 23.90
N ASP A 533 -18.46 16.10 24.57
CA ASP A 533 -19.91 16.26 24.50
C ASP A 533 -20.40 16.87 23.17
N THR A 534 -19.51 17.49 22.40
CA THR A 534 -19.81 18.13 21.12
C THR A 534 -19.60 17.18 19.93
N ILE A 535 -18.74 16.18 20.06
CA ILE A 535 -18.42 15.20 19.01
C ILE A 535 -19.65 14.57 18.37
N PRO A 536 -20.69 14.10 19.12
CA PRO A 536 -21.88 13.52 18.51
C PRO A 536 -22.61 14.46 17.55
N SER A 537 -22.63 15.78 17.86
CA SER A 537 -23.26 16.77 16.99
C SER A 537 -22.46 17.02 15.70
N LEU A 538 -21.13 17.03 15.78
CA LEU A 538 -20.26 17.17 14.62
C LEU A 538 -20.39 15.97 13.68
N ILE A 539 -20.41 14.76 14.22
CA ILE A 539 -20.62 13.52 13.43
C ILE A 539 -21.98 13.57 12.73
N ARG A 540 -23.05 13.93 13.48
CA ARG A 540 -24.41 14.06 12.93
C ARG A 540 -24.45 15.04 11.75
N ASN A 541 -23.84 16.21 11.88
CA ASN A 541 -23.82 17.21 10.83
C ASN A 541 -23.19 16.68 9.53
N VAL A 542 -22.07 15.99 9.62
CA VAL A 542 -21.37 15.41 8.45
C VAL A 542 -22.20 14.26 7.87
N LYS A 543 -22.73 13.37 8.71
CA LYS A 543 -23.60 12.26 8.27
C LYS A 543 -24.83 12.77 7.52
N ASP A 544 -25.52 13.79 8.08
CA ASP A 544 -26.72 14.34 7.47
C ASP A 544 -26.41 15.09 6.17
N GLN A 545 -25.26 15.72 6.06
CA GLN A 545 -24.81 16.34 4.83
C GLN A 545 -24.50 15.29 3.76
N LEU A 546 -23.84 14.19 4.12
CA LEU A 546 -23.55 13.07 3.23
C LEU A 546 -24.86 12.43 2.75
N ALA A 547 -25.80 12.17 3.67
CA ALA A 547 -27.10 11.61 3.35
C ALA A 547 -27.92 12.50 2.40
N ARG A 548 -27.91 13.83 2.63
CA ARG A 548 -28.58 14.79 1.73
C ARG A 548 -27.94 14.85 0.34
N ASN A 549 -26.60 14.87 0.27
CA ASN A 549 -25.88 15.00 -0.99
C ASN A 549 -26.04 13.77 -1.88
N TYR A 550 -26.08 12.58 -1.30
CA TYR A 550 -26.13 11.32 -2.04
C TYR A 550 -27.44 10.56 -1.90
N LYS A 551 -28.42 11.09 -1.15
CA LYS A 551 -29.71 10.45 -0.84
C LYS A 551 -29.58 9.04 -0.28
N LEU A 552 -28.46 8.77 0.44
CA LEU A 552 -28.12 7.47 1.04
C LEU A 552 -27.81 7.65 2.53
N ASP A 553 -28.51 6.93 3.37
CA ASP A 553 -28.25 6.86 4.80
C ASP A 553 -27.28 5.74 5.12
N TYR A 554 -26.46 5.92 6.14
CA TYR A 554 -25.62 4.84 6.68
C TYR A 554 -26.51 3.74 7.29
N PRO A 555 -26.40 2.47 6.83
CA PRO A 555 -27.41 1.46 7.16
C PRO A 555 -27.15 0.71 8.46
N PHE A 556 -25.96 0.80 9.05
CA PHE A 556 -25.55 -0.04 10.17
C PHE A 556 -25.63 0.69 11.51
N LYS A 557 -25.68 -0.09 12.60
CA LYS A 557 -25.70 0.40 13.99
C LYS A 557 -24.30 0.70 14.53
N ARG A 558 -23.24 0.32 13.81
CA ARG A 558 -21.85 0.45 14.22
C ARG A 558 -21.03 1.05 13.09
N PHE A 559 -20.03 1.84 13.47
CA PHE A 559 -18.98 2.34 12.57
C PHE A 559 -17.67 2.30 13.33
N SER A 560 -16.73 1.49 12.90
CA SER A 560 -15.46 1.26 13.58
C SER A 560 -14.30 1.67 12.70
N LEU A 561 -13.44 2.56 13.19
CA LEU A 561 -12.10 2.75 12.63
C LEU A 561 -11.18 1.74 13.30
N ILE A 562 -10.55 0.87 12.53
CA ILE A 562 -9.67 -0.19 13.02
C ILE A 562 -8.27 0.10 12.54
N GLU A 563 -7.35 0.24 13.49
CA GLU A 563 -5.94 0.46 13.20
C GLU A 563 -5.31 -0.79 12.58
N VAL A 564 -4.59 -0.60 11.47
CA VAL A 564 -3.90 -1.67 10.74
C VAL A 564 -2.45 -1.26 10.45
N PRO A 565 -1.53 -2.22 10.22
CA PRO A 565 -0.15 -1.91 9.88
C PRO A 565 -0.04 -0.97 8.68
N ILE A 566 0.94 -0.08 8.68
CA ILE A 566 1.16 0.91 7.60
C ILE A 566 1.40 0.24 6.24
N GLN A 567 1.87 -1.00 6.23
CA GLN A 567 2.09 -1.79 5.02
C GLN A 567 0.79 -2.28 4.37
N PHE A 568 -0.34 -2.24 5.08
CA PHE A 568 -1.62 -2.65 4.49
C PHE A 568 -1.98 -1.79 3.28
N VAL A 569 -2.38 -2.45 2.19
CA VAL A 569 -2.81 -1.80 0.95
C VAL A 569 -4.04 -2.50 0.39
N GLY A 570 -5.05 -1.72 0.04
CA GLY A 570 -6.16 -2.12 -0.81
C GLY A 570 -6.09 -1.41 -2.16
N TYR A 571 -6.57 -2.06 -3.22
CA TYR A 571 -6.65 -1.46 -4.55
C TYR A 571 -8.10 -1.31 -4.98
N GLU A 572 -8.41 -0.18 -5.61
CA GLU A 572 -9.69 0.03 -6.27
C GLU A 572 -9.75 -0.81 -7.55
N ARG A 573 -10.91 -1.41 -7.79
CA ARG A 573 -11.18 -2.17 -9.02
C ARG A 573 -12.05 -1.36 -9.98
N ALA A 574 -11.88 -1.57 -11.26
CA ALA A 574 -12.64 -0.85 -12.27
C ALA A 574 -14.16 -1.08 -12.17
N TRP A 575 -14.54 -2.27 -11.81
CA TRP A 575 -15.94 -2.74 -11.87
C TRP A 575 -16.49 -3.16 -10.51
N SER A 576 -15.68 -3.26 -9.49
CA SER A 576 -16.08 -3.52 -8.13
C SER A 576 -15.52 -2.45 -7.22
N GLN A 577 -16.39 -1.85 -6.43
CA GLN A 577 -16.02 -0.76 -5.55
C GLN A 577 -15.62 -1.17 -4.18
N ALA A 578 -15.75 -2.43 -3.85
CA ALA A 578 -15.31 -2.94 -2.58
C ALA A 578 -13.81 -2.72 -2.45
N GLN A 579 -13.44 -1.58 -1.89
CA GLN A 579 -12.09 -1.36 -1.42
C GLN A 579 -11.94 -2.06 -0.09
N GLU A 580 -10.88 -2.84 0.04
CA GLU A 580 -10.59 -3.53 1.29
C GLU A 580 -10.38 -2.58 2.48
N THR A 581 -10.07 -1.32 2.19
CA THR A 581 -9.88 -0.25 3.19
C THR A 581 -11.19 0.12 3.92
N VAL A 582 -12.33 0.09 3.21
CA VAL A 582 -13.63 0.40 3.77
C VAL A 582 -14.56 -0.78 3.57
N GLN A 583 -15.09 -1.30 4.65
CA GLN A 583 -15.93 -2.48 4.66
C GLN A 583 -17.22 -2.22 5.44
N PRO A 584 -18.25 -3.09 5.35
CA PRO A 584 -19.41 -2.94 6.19
C PRO A 584 -19.02 -2.78 7.66
N GLU A 585 -19.50 -1.74 8.32
CA GLU A 585 -19.27 -1.39 9.72
C GLU A 585 -17.83 -1.06 10.10
N MET A 586 -16.82 -1.19 9.21
CA MET A 586 -15.42 -0.96 9.57
C MET A 586 -14.62 -0.27 8.47
N VAL A 587 -13.66 0.55 8.91
CA VAL A 587 -12.64 1.19 8.07
C VAL A 587 -11.28 0.80 8.60
N LEU A 588 -10.45 0.22 7.73
CA LEU A 588 -9.09 -0.17 8.05
C LEU A 588 -8.17 1.05 7.89
N PHE A 589 -7.76 1.63 9.02
CA PHE A 589 -7.05 2.89 9.08
C PHE A 589 -5.57 2.65 9.43
N PRO A 590 -4.60 3.29 8.75
CA PRO A 590 -3.18 3.03 9.01
C PRO A 590 -2.79 3.44 10.42
N GLU A 591 -1.84 2.71 11.01
CA GLU A 591 -1.34 2.93 12.37
C GLU A 591 -1.05 4.41 12.64
N LYS A 592 -1.63 4.92 13.75
CA LYS A 592 -1.58 6.34 14.18
C LYS A 592 -1.91 7.34 13.08
N GLY A 593 -2.61 6.93 12.02
CA GLY A 593 -2.87 7.79 10.87
C GLY A 593 -1.61 8.24 10.12
N ALA A 594 -0.53 7.46 10.16
CA ALA A 594 0.81 7.84 9.71
C ALA A 594 0.91 8.33 8.27
N LEU A 595 -0.02 7.91 7.41
CA LEU A 595 -0.04 8.33 6.00
C LEU A 595 -0.64 9.73 5.77
N PHE A 596 -1.20 10.35 6.80
CA PHE A 596 -1.88 11.63 6.71
C PHE A 596 -1.11 12.72 7.46
N ASP A 597 -0.80 13.81 6.79
CA ASP A 597 0.02 14.89 7.34
C ASP A 597 -0.71 15.70 8.43
N ASP A 598 -2.04 15.67 8.43
CA ASP A 598 -2.91 16.37 9.36
C ASP A 598 -3.35 15.52 10.59
N MET A 599 -2.78 14.35 10.78
CA MET A 599 -3.11 13.49 11.92
C MET A 599 -2.37 13.84 13.21
N ASP A 600 -1.40 14.72 13.19
CA ASP A 600 -0.90 15.34 14.41
C ASP A 600 -1.96 16.31 14.98
N MET A 601 -3.00 15.73 15.60
CA MET A 601 -4.15 16.50 16.09
C MET A 601 -3.76 17.55 17.12
N LYS A 602 -2.78 17.27 17.97
CA LYS A 602 -2.27 18.23 18.96
C LYS A 602 -1.69 19.47 18.26
N LYS A 603 -0.88 19.25 17.24
CA LYS A 603 -0.29 20.33 16.45
C LYS A 603 -1.33 21.07 15.61
N GLN A 604 -2.32 20.35 15.06
CA GLN A 604 -3.42 20.99 14.32
C GLN A 604 -4.22 21.94 15.19
N VAL A 605 -4.54 21.55 16.43
CA VAL A 605 -5.21 22.42 17.40
C VAL A 605 -4.37 23.69 17.67
N GLN A 606 -3.07 23.54 17.91
CA GLN A 606 -2.16 24.67 18.12
C GLN A 606 -2.10 25.60 16.89
N ASN A 607 -2.05 25.00 15.70
CA ASN A 607 -2.03 25.75 14.45
C ASN A 607 -3.32 26.53 14.24
N HIS A 608 -4.50 25.96 14.51
CA HIS A 608 -5.76 26.68 14.40
C HIS A 608 -5.80 27.90 15.33
N ILE A 609 -5.31 27.79 16.56
CA ILE A 609 -5.20 28.91 17.50
C ILE A 609 -4.22 29.96 16.98
N ARG A 610 -3.03 29.53 16.54
CA ARG A 610 -1.99 30.45 16.06
C ARG A 610 -2.44 31.22 14.81
N TRP A 611 -2.99 30.51 13.79
CA TRP A 611 -3.41 31.15 12.56
C TRP A 611 -4.61 32.09 12.74
N SER A 612 -5.42 31.88 13.77
CA SER A 612 -6.51 32.82 14.07
C SER A 612 -6.00 34.19 14.53
N ARG A 613 -4.76 34.29 15.05
CA ARG A 613 -4.11 35.54 15.44
C ARG A 613 -3.55 36.33 14.25
N TYR A 614 -3.30 35.68 13.12
CA TYR A 614 -2.76 36.33 11.90
C TYR A 614 -3.86 36.79 10.97
N GLY A 615 -4.69 37.67 11.42
CA GLY A 615 -5.73 38.29 10.65
C GLY A 615 -6.54 39.19 11.60
N ASP A 616 -7.34 40.12 11.11
CA ASP A 616 -8.23 40.98 11.93
C ASP A 616 -9.36 40.22 12.65
N ARG A 617 -9.10 38.93 12.97
CA ARG A 617 -10.04 38.03 13.64
C ARG A 617 -9.63 37.84 15.10
N ASN A 618 -10.63 37.77 15.97
CA ASN A 618 -10.42 37.41 17.37
C ASN A 618 -9.80 36.02 17.50
N GLU A 619 -8.92 35.87 18.48
CA GLU A 619 -8.33 34.56 18.83
C GLU A 619 -9.44 33.55 19.13
N ILE A 620 -9.42 32.40 18.48
CA ILE A 620 -10.38 31.31 18.73
C ILE A 620 -10.07 30.59 20.03
N SER A 621 -11.10 30.07 20.69
CA SER A 621 -10.96 29.28 21.90
C SER A 621 -10.31 27.91 21.61
N LEU A 622 -9.74 27.29 22.64
CA LEU A 622 -9.22 25.90 22.54
C LEU A 622 -10.32 24.95 22.06
N GLN A 623 -11.52 25.08 22.60
CA GLN A 623 -12.65 24.22 22.19
C GLN A 623 -12.98 24.38 20.70
N GLU A 624 -13.01 25.61 20.20
CA GLU A 624 -13.25 25.84 18.76
C GLU A 624 -12.12 25.26 17.88
N ALA A 625 -10.87 25.38 18.29
CA ALA A 625 -9.74 24.79 17.57
C ALA A 625 -9.82 23.27 17.55
N GLN A 626 -10.18 22.62 18.67
CA GLN A 626 -10.42 21.18 18.73
C GLN A 626 -11.60 20.76 17.84
N MET A 627 -12.70 21.52 17.83
CA MET A 627 -13.85 21.25 16.95
C MET A 627 -13.45 21.33 15.47
N ARG A 628 -12.66 22.33 15.07
CA ARG A 628 -12.16 22.44 13.69
C ARG A 628 -11.26 21.26 13.31
N THR A 629 -10.36 20.87 14.22
CA THR A 629 -9.47 19.73 14.01
C THR A 629 -10.26 18.43 13.84
N PHE A 630 -11.22 18.16 14.72
CA PHE A 630 -12.07 16.98 14.61
C PHE A 630 -12.95 17.01 13.36
N ASN A 631 -13.48 18.16 13.01
CA ASN A 631 -14.28 18.32 11.79
C ASN A 631 -13.45 18.01 10.53
N ASN A 632 -12.21 18.47 10.44
CA ASN A 632 -11.30 18.13 9.33
C ASN A 632 -11.05 16.62 9.26
N PHE A 633 -10.93 15.96 10.41
CA PHE A 633 -10.74 14.51 10.46
C PHE A 633 -11.96 13.77 9.91
N ILE A 634 -13.18 14.07 10.35
CA ILE A 634 -14.38 13.35 9.89
C ILE A 634 -14.75 13.67 8.44
N TRP A 635 -14.47 14.88 7.96
CA TRP A 635 -14.68 15.22 6.54
C TRP A 635 -13.87 14.38 5.57
N ARG A 636 -12.77 13.78 5.99
CA ARG A 636 -12.00 12.81 5.20
C ARG A 636 -12.86 11.66 4.70
N PHE A 637 -13.83 11.23 5.45
CA PHE A 637 -14.73 10.14 5.09
C PHE A 637 -15.91 10.57 4.21
N ALA A 638 -16.09 11.87 4.03
CA ALA A 638 -17.23 12.46 3.31
C ALA A 638 -16.84 13.20 2.01
N GLN A 639 -15.56 13.28 1.67
CA GLN A 639 -15.05 13.99 0.49
C GLN A 639 -14.50 13.01 -0.55
N THR A 640 -14.77 13.29 -1.83
CA THR A 640 -14.30 12.48 -2.98
C THR A 640 -12.80 12.63 -3.24
N GLU A 641 -12.26 13.83 -2.96
CA GLU A 641 -10.86 14.16 -3.21
C GLU A 641 -10.13 14.25 -1.86
N GLY A 642 -9.02 13.55 -1.75
CA GLY A 642 -8.10 13.77 -0.65
C GLY A 642 -7.36 15.10 -0.86
N ASN A 643 -7.30 15.95 0.16
CA ASN A 643 -6.45 17.15 0.18
C ASN A 643 -4.95 16.78 0.16
N TYR A 644 -4.54 15.93 -0.78
CA TYR A 644 -3.21 15.32 -0.80
C TYR A 644 -2.13 16.15 -1.48
N ASN A 645 -2.45 17.29 -2.11
CA ASN A 645 -1.60 17.80 -3.17
C ASN A 645 -0.98 19.17 -2.98
N PHE A 646 -0.81 19.69 -1.76
CA PHE A 646 -0.12 21.00 -1.66
C PHE A 646 1.33 20.95 -1.17
N SER A 647 1.91 19.81 -0.81
CA SER A 647 3.26 19.77 -0.25
C SER A 647 4.29 18.83 -0.90
N SER A 648 3.94 18.06 -1.91
CA SER A 648 4.97 17.29 -2.63
C SER A 648 5.37 18.04 -3.90
N GLY A 649 6.45 18.79 -3.81
CA GLY A 649 7.11 19.44 -4.94
C GLY A 649 7.77 18.48 -5.93
N SER A 650 7.17 17.34 -6.23
CA SER A 650 7.60 16.50 -7.34
C SER A 650 6.92 16.98 -8.62
N ARG A 651 7.57 17.91 -9.33
CA ARG A 651 7.36 18.13 -10.77
C ARG A 651 7.78 16.89 -11.56
N GLY A 652 7.08 15.77 -11.35
CA GLY A 652 7.14 14.59 -12.18
C GLY A 652 6.20 14.79 -13.36
N LYS A 653 6.72 14.70 -14.56
CA LYS A 653 5.94 14.66 -15.80
C LYS A 653 4.89 13.54 -15.73
N GLY A 654 3.62 13.90 -15.84
CA GLY A 654 2.55 12.97 -16.17
C GLY A 654 1.76 12.48 -14.94
N ASN A 655 0.49 12.82 -14.96
CA ASN A 655 -0.60 12.38 -14.10
C ASN A 655 -0.75 13.13 -12.77
N LEU A 656 -1.30 14.34 -12.87
CA LEU A 656 -2.22 14.87 -11.87
C LEU A 656 -3.56 14.12 -11.98
N SER A 657 -3.56 12.81 -11.74
CA SER A 657 -4.76 12.15 -11.28
C SER A 657 -4.80 12.41 -9.76
N SER A 658 -5.74 13.21 -9.32
CA SER A 658 -6.14 13.21 -7.91
C SER A 658 -6.47 11.74 -7.59
N GLU A 659 -5.60 11.05 -6.83
CA GLU A 659 -5.92 9.70 -6.39
C GLU A 659 -7.23 9.78 -5.63
N ALA A 660 -8.21 8.99 -6.04
CA ALA A 660 -9.49 8.92 -5.39
C ALA A 660 -9.27 8.63 -3.89
N ASN A 661 -9.98 9.32 -3.04
CA ASN A 661 -9.86 9.12 -1.60
C ASN A 661 -10.31 7.70 -1.21
N PRO A 662 -9.42 6.80 -0.78
CA PRO A 662 -9.77 5.41 -0.48
C PRO A 662 -10.68 5.27 0.75
N TYR A 663 -10.87 6.34 1.51
CA TYR A 663 -11.72 6.38 2.72
C TYR A 663 -13.08 7.05 2.48
N PHE A 664 -13.35 7.47 1.25
CA PHE A 664 -14.63 8.08 0.91
C PHE A 664 -15.77 7.06 1.02
N LEU A 665 -16.74 7.34 1.88
CA LEU A 665 -17.77 6.36 2.27
C LEU A 665 -18.88 6.15 1.24
N PHE A 666 -19.19 7.13 0.39
CA PHE A 666 -20.36 7.03 -0.49
C PHE A 666 -20.36 5.77 -1.37
N PRO A 667 -19.28 5.45 -2.12
CA PRO A 667 -19.28 4.26 -2.95
C PRO A 667 -19.50 3.00 -2.14
N GLN A 668 -18.92 2.97 -0.95
CA GLN A 668 -18.98 1.81 -0.07
C GLN A 668 -20.37 1.64 0.56
N ILE A 669 -20.99 2.75 1.04
CA ILE A 669 -22.37 2.73 1.57
C ILE A 669 -23.34 2.23 0.50
N TYR A 670 -23.15 2.65 -0.75
CA TYR A 670 -23.94 2.17 -1.88
C TYR A 670 -23.79 0.64 -2.03
N ASN A 671 -22.58 0.14 -2.11
CA ASN A 671 -22.29 -1.29 -2.28
C ASN A 671 -22.69 -2.13 -1.07
N PHE A 672 -22.65 -1.57 0.14
CA PHE A 672 -23.10 -2.29 1.33
C PHE A 672 -24.61 -2.52 1.36
N ARG A 673 -25.37 -1.75 0.58
CA ARG A 673 -26.83 -1.81 0.54
C ARG A 673 -27.39 -2.46 -0.70
N TYR A 674 -26.73 -2.31 -1.83
CA TYR A 674 -27.23 -2.68 -3.14
C TYR A 674 -26.25 -3.58 -3.87
N ASN A 675 -26.79 -4.63 -4.48
CA ASN A 675 -26.03 -5.52 -5.34
C ASN A 675 -26.78 -5.68 -6.67
N ILE A 676 -26.31 -4.99 -7.69
CA ILE A 676 -26.86 -5.07 -9.04
C ILE A 676 -25.91 -5.94 -9.84
N PHE A 677 -26.42 -7.06 -10.34
CA PHE A 677 -25.62 -8.04 -11.08
C PHE A 677 -26.17 -8.27 -12.49
N SER A 678 -25.29 -8.60 -13.42
CA SER A 678 -25.64 -9.02 -14.77
C SER A 678 -24.66 -10.11 -15.19
N SER A 679 -25.15 -11.10 -15.93
CA SER A 679 -24.31 -12.14 -16.54
C SER A 679 -23.50 -11.66 -17.74
N GLU A 680 -23.90 -10.55 -18.35
CA GLU A 680 -23.28 -10.00 -19.55
C GLU A 680 -22.38 -8.80 -19.23
N TRP A 681 -22.79 -7.99 -18.24
CA TRP A 681 -22.16 -6.70 -17.94
C TRP A 681 -21.68 -6.63 -16.49
N PRO A 682 -20.41 -6.94 -16.22
CA PRO A 682 -19.86 -6.96 -14.85
C PRO A 682 -19.88 -5.59 -14.17
N VAL A 683 -19.92 -4.53 -14.95
CA VAL A 683 -19.94 -3.14 -14.48
C VAL A 683 -21.32 -2.62 -14.10
N ALA A 684 -22.36 -3.46 -14.16
CA ALA A 684 -23.76 -3.03 -13.90
C ALA A 684 -23.89 -2.24 -12.59
N ASN A 685 -23.31 -2.73 -11.52
CA ASN A 685 -23.34 -2.03 -10.22
C ASN A 685 -22.60 -0.68 -10.27
N ARG A 686 -21.46 -0.64 -10.97
CA ARG A 686 -20.63 0.57 -11.14
C ARG A 686 -21.34 1.62 -11.99
N VAL A 687 -22.06 1.20 -13.02
CA VAL A 687 -22.85 2.10 -13.89
C VAL A 687 -23.85 2.89 -13.06
N ILE A 688 -24.63 2.20 -12.23
CA ILE A 688 -25.64 2.85 -11.38
C ILE A 688 -24.99 3.78 -10.36
N GLU A 689 -23.93 3.36 -9.74
CA GLU A 689 -23.23 4.15 -8.76
C GLU A 689 -22.64 5.44 -9.33
N LEU A 690 -21.88 5.34 -10.42
CA LEU A 690 -21.29 6.52 -11.06
C LEU A 690 -22.37 7.47 -11.59
N TYR A 691 -23.50 6.93 -12.08
CA TYR A 691 -24.65 7.75 -12.44
C TYR A 691 -25.19 8.54 -11.22
N LEU A 692 -25.30 7.91 -10.06
CA LEU A 692 -25.77 8.57 -8.83
C LEU A 692 -24.75 9.57 -8.27
N GLN A 693 -23.45 9.32 -8.45
CA GLN A 693 -22.37 10.22 -8.03
C GLN A 693 -22.20 11.44 -8.93
N LYS A 694 -22.76 11.43 -10.15
CA LYS A 694 -22.54 12.49 -11.13
C LYS A 694 -22.83 13.87 -10.54
N LYS A 695 -21.77 14.65 -10.33
CA LYS A 695 -21.83 16.08 -10.02
C LYS A 695 -21.74 16.89 -11.29
N SER A 696 -22.36 18.06 -11.30
CA SER A 696 -22.15 19.05 -12.37
C SER A 696 -20.68 19.48 -12.37
N GLU A 697 -19.99 19.23 -13.46
CA GLU A 697 -18.60 19.64 -13.60
C GLU A 697 -18.50 21.15 -13.80
N ASN A 698 -17.83 21.83 -12.87
CA ASN A 698 -17.37 23.22 -13.04
C ASN A 698 -15.98 23.26 -13.70
N GLY A 699 -15.89 22.74 -14.94
CA GLY A 699 -14.61 22.42 -15.60
C GLY A 699 -13.87 23.54 -16.33
N GLY A 700 -14.24 24.82 -16.15
CA GLY A 700 -13.65 25.89 -16.96
C GLY A 700 -12.15 26.16 -16.73
N TRP A 701 -11.68 26.06 -15.49
CA TRP A 701 -10.29 26.35 -15.12
C TRP A 701 -9.33 25.18 -15.38
N GLU A 702 -9.76 23.97 -15.12
CA GLU A 702 -8.91 22.76 -15.32
C GLU A 702 -8.56 22.57 -16.80
N ARG A 703 -9.49 22.87 -17.69
CA ARG A 703 -9.29 22.77 -19.15
C ARG A 703 -8.21 23.72 -19.67
N GLN A 704 -8.07 24.91 -19.07
CA GLN A 704 -7.04 25.88 -19.47
C GLN A 704 -5.63 25.46 -19.04
N ILE A 705 -5.51 24.75 -17.93
CA ILE A 705 -4.20 24.38 -17.36
C ILE A 705 -3.76 22.98 -17.80
N ASN A 706 -4.68 22.01 -17.83
CA ASN A 706 -4.37 20.58 -18.00
C ASN A 706 -4.74 20.01 -19.40
N GLY A 707 -5.30 20.83 -20.29
CA GLY A 707 -5.76 20.38 -21.62
C GLY A 707 -7.05 19.57 -21.56
N ILE A 708 -7.16 18.52 -22.37
CA ILE A 708 -8.36 17.68 -22.48
C ILE A 708 -8.60 16.91 -21.18
N SER A 709 -9.81 17.06 -20.61
CA SER A 709 -10.20 16.37 -19.36
C SER A 709 -10.26 14.85 -19.54
N ASN A 710 -10.24 14.10 -18.45
CA ASN A 710 -10.38 12.64 -18.48
C ASN A 710 -11.74 12.20 -19.03
N ASN A 711 -12.80 12.98 -18.81
CA ASN A 711 -14.11 12.73 -19.42
C ASN A 711 -14.09 12.92 -20.93
N GLU A 712 -13.44 13.97 -21.44
CA GLU A 712 -13.26 14.17 -22.89
C GLU A 712 -12.41 13.06 -23.50
N LYS A 713 -11.35 12.61 -22.83
CA LYS A 713 -10.55 11.45 -23.26
C LYS A 713 -11.41 10.18 -23.34
N ALA A 714 -12.26 9.94 -22.34
CA ALA A 714 -13.16 8.79 -22.32
C ALA A 714 -14.14 8.82 -23.50
N VAL A 715 -14.72 9.98 -23.81
CA VAL A 715 -15.60 10.16 -24.98
C VAL A 715 -14.86 9.87 -26.29
N LEU A 716 -13.64 10.39 -26.46
CA LEU A 716 -12.82 10.13 -27.66
C LEU A 716 -12.40 8.65 -27.80
N LEU A 717 -12.24 7.94 -26.68
CA LEU A 717 -11.96 6.50 -26.72
C LEU A 717 -13.18 5.69 -27.13
N LEU A 718 -14.36 6.04 -26.63
CA LEU A 718 -15.64 5.40 -26.97
C LEU A 718 -16.03 5.61 -28.46
N GLU A 719 -15.52 6.67 -29.07
CA GLU A 719 -15.69 6.89 -30.54
C GLU A 719 -14.93 5.84 -31.37
N LYS A 720 -13.76 5.40 -30.85
CA LYS A 720 -12.84 4.54 -31.61
C LYS A 720 -12.97 3.07 -31.25
N ARG A 721 -13.39 2.76 -30.05
CA ARG A 721 -13.43 1.40 -29.48
C ARG A 721 -14.76 1.17 -28.78
N THR A 722 -15.19 -0.06 -28.74
CA THR A 722 -16.42 -0.45 -28.03
C THR A 722 -16.24 -0.35 -26.54
N PHE A 723 -17.33 -0.15 -25.80
CA PHE A 723 -17.30 -0.13 -24.35
C PHE A 723 -16.71 -1.42 -23.76
N LYS A 724 -17.07 -2.57 -24.35
CA LYS A 724 -16.57 -3.89 -23.97
C LYS A 724 -15.03 -4.00 -24.09
N GLU A 725 -14.47 -3.52 -25.21
CA GLU A 725 -13.02 -3.51 -25.43
C GLU A 725 -12.27 -2.60 -24.43
N LEU A 726 -12.88 -1.45 -24.09
CA LEU A 726 -12.28 -0.49 -23.16
C LEU A 726 -12.32 -0.99 -21.71
N LEU A 727 -13.30 -1.81 -21.34
CA LEU A 727 -13.40 -2.37 -19.98
C LEU A 727 -12.29 -3.38 -19.67
N VAL A 728 -11.82 -4.12 -20.66
CA VAL A 728 -10.75 -5.13 -20.47
C VAL A 728 -9.35 -4.55 -20.65
N ASP A 729 -9.24 -3.29 -21.10
CA ASP A 729 -7.95 -2.64 -21.33
C ASP A 729 -7.34 -2.11 -20.02
N MET A 730 -6.38 -2.82 -19.52
CA MET A 730 -5.72 -2.49 -18.25
C MET A 730 -4.85 -1.21 -18.32
N GLU A 731 -4.41 -0.79 -19.52
CA GLU A 731 -3.69 0.48 -19.69
C GLU A 731 -4.57 1.70 -19.43
N LEU A 732 -5.88 1.54 -19.63
CA LEU A 732 -6.88 2.59 -19.44
C LEU A 732 -7.47 2.61 -18.02
N ARG A 733 -6.90 1.88 -17.06
CA ARG A 733 -7.42 1.77 -15.69
C ARG A 733 -7.74 3.14 -15.08
N ASN A 734 -6.89 4.13 -15.26
CA ASN A 734 -7.10 5.49 -14.74
C ASN A 734 -8.28 6.23 -15.38
N LEU A 735 -8.77 5.77 -16.54
CA LEU A 735 -9.89 6.35 -17.27
C LEU A 735 -11.16 5.49 -17.17
N GLN A 736 -11.08 4.28 -16.62
CA GLN A 736 -12.23 3.35 -16.60
C GLN A 736 -13.45 3.95 -15.91
N ASN A 737 -13.27 4.65 -14.77
CA ASN A 737 -14.37 5.34 -14.11
C ASN A 737 -15.02 6.41 -14.97
N ASN A 738 -14.23 7.15 -15.75
CA ASN A 738 -14.74 8.15 -16.67
C ASN A 738 -15.49 7.49 -17.84
N ILE A 739 -14.95 6.40 -18.38
CA ILE A 739 -15.57 5.63 -19.47
C ILE A 739 -16.92 5.06 -19.02
N VAL A 740 -16.96 4.38 -17.86
CA VAL A 740 -18.19 3.82 -17.29
C VAL A 740 -19.20 4.93 -16.96
N GLY A 741 -18.75 6.06 -16.41
CA GLY A 741 -19.60 7.20 -16.08
C GLY A 741 -20.22 7.88 -17.34
N GLN A 742 -19.49 7.94 -18.46
CA GLN A 742 -20.03 8.42 -19.72
C GLN A 742 -21.12 7.49 -20.26
N GLU A 743 -20.89 6.18 -20.28
CA GLU A 743 -21.88 5.19 -20.72
C GLU A 743 -23.08 5.13 -19.78
N ALA A 744 -22.90 5.27 -18.47
CA ALA A 744 -23.99 5.40 -17.51
C ALA A 744 -24.88 6.62 -17.83
N SER A 745 -24.27 7.77 -18.12
CA SER A 745 -24.99 8.99 -18.49
C SER A 745 -25.78 8.81 -19.80
N ARG A 746 -25.22 8.13 -20.79
CA ARG A 746 -25.85 7.87 -22.08
C ARG A 746 -27.02 6.90 -21.94
N LEU A 747 -26.85 5.83 -21.15
CA LEU A 747 -27.89 4.83 -20.92
C LEU A 747 -29.19 5.46 -20.41
N PHE A 748 -29.06 6.45 -19.51
CA PHE A 748 -30.23 7.07 -18.89
C PHE A 748 -30.67 8.41 -19.51
N ALA A 749 -29.90 8.96 -20.46
CA ALA A 749 -30.17 10.27 -21.07
C ALA A 749 -31.59 10.41 -21.64
N ARG A 750 -32.10 9.38 -22.34
CA ARG A 750 -33.46 9.42 -22.91
C ARG A 750 -34.54 9.43 -21.82
N ALA A 751 -34.35 8.64 -20.77
CA ALA A 751 -35.27 8.59 -19.66
C ALA A 751 -35.27 9.92 -18.88
N GLU A 752 -34.12 10.55 -18.71
CA GLU A 752 -34.01 11.90 -18.12
C GLU A 752 -34.73 12.97 -18.95
N ILE A 753 -34.62 12.91 -20.26
CA ILE A 753 -35.35 13.84 -21.17
C ILE A 753 -36.85 13.68 -21.00
N ASN A 754 -37.33 12.43 -20.91
CA ASN A 754 -38.76 12.15 -20.86
C ASN A 754 -39.41 12.52 -19.52
N MET A 755 -38.70 12.28 -18.38
CA MET A 755 -39.23 12.46 -17.05
C MET A 755 -38.71 13.74 -16.36
N GLY A 756 -37.58 14.28 -16.80
CA GLY A 756 -36.76 15.20 -16.03
C GLY A 756 -35.77 14.46 -15.13
N VAL A 757 -34.57 15.03 -14.97
CA VAL A 757 -33.44 14.43 -14.26
C VAL A 757 -33.76 14.06 -12.83
N GLU A 758 -34.39 14.96 -12.07
CA GLU A 758 -34.72 14.72 -10.64
C GLU A 758 -35.77 13.65 -10.48
N ALA A 759 -36.84 13.66 -11.31
CA ALA A 759 -37.91 12.67 -11.24
C ALA A 759 -37.39 11.26 -11.58
N PHE A 760 -36.49 11.13 -12.57
CA PHE A 760 -35.86 9.87 -12.91
C PHE A 760 -34.96 9.36 -11.77
N ARG A 761 -34.13 10.25 -11.20
CA ARG A 761 -33.27 9.90 -10.06
C ARG A 761 -34.07 9.46 -8.84
N ASP A 762 -35.17 10.15 -8.53
CA ASP A 762 -36.05 9.76 -7.42
C ASP A 762 -36.70 8.39 -7.65
N SER A 763 -37.05 8.07 -8.89
CA SER A 763 -37.58 6.74 -9.27
C SER A 763 -36.53 5.66 -9.08
N LEU A 764 -35.29 5.92 -9.51
CA LEU A 764 -34.15 5.02 -9.32
C LEU A 764 -33.85 4.81 -7.82
N TYR A 765 -33.79 5.88 -7.03
CA TYR A 765 -33.60 5.77 -5.57
C TYR A 765 -34.74 5.00 -4.90
N SER A 766 -35.97 5.19 -5.32
CA SER A 766 -37.12 4.46 -4.80
C SER A 766 -37.05 2.97 -5.08
N LEU A 767 -36.60 2.63 -6.30
CA LEU A 767 -36.37 1.22 -6.71
C LEU A 767 -35.25 0.58 -5.88
N LEU A 768 -34.14 1.26 -5.74
CA LEU A 768 -33.00 0.80 -4.93
C LEU A 768 -33.41 0.60 -3.45
N LYS A 769 -34.14 1.57 -2.88
CA LYS A 769 -34.56 1.52 -1.47
C LYS A 769 -35.49 0.32 -1.18
N ARG A 770 -36.37 -0.04 -2.13
CA ARG A 770 -37.23 -1.24 -1.98
C ARG A 770 -36.45 -2.54 -2.01
N ASN A 771 -35.28 -2.54 -2.65
CA ASN A 771 -34.43 -3.72 -2.83
C ASN A 771 -33.16 -3.70 -1.97
N THR A 772 -33.17 -2.98 -0.84
CA THR A 772 -32.03 -2.91 0.09
C THR A 772 -31.70 -4.32 0.62
N PHE A 773 -30.42 -4.70 0.58
CA PHE A 773 -29.88 -6.01 0.94
C PHE A 773 -30.42 -7.19 0.10
N LEU A 774 -30.94 -6.89 -1.09
CA LEU A 774 -31.35 -7.90 -2.07
C LEU A 774 -30.43 -7.86 -3.29
N ASN A 775 -30.31 -9.00 -3.97
CA ASN A 775 -29.61 -9.11 -5.23
C ASN A 775 -30.56 -8.71 -6.37
N ILE A 776 -30.21 -7.66 -7.13
CA ILE A 776 -31.04 -7.09 -8.20
C ILE A 776 -30.46 -7.48 -9.55
N LYS A 777 -31.23 -8.12 -10.42
CA LYS A 777 -30.82 -8.37 -11.79
C LYS A 777 -30.90 -7.07 -12.59
N PHE A 778 -29.79 -6.67 -13.25
CA PHE A 778 -29.66 -5.40 -13.95
C PHE A 778 -30.72 -5.22 -15.04
N GLU A 779 -30.92 -6.28 -15.84
CA GLU A 779 -31.87 -6.25 -16.93
C GLU A 779 -33.31 -6.00 -16.43
N ASN A 780 -33.72 -6.66 -15.36
CA ASN A 780 -35.04 -6.45 -14.73
C ASN A 780 -35.20 -5.03 -14.17
N MET A 781 -34.12 -4.49 -13.63
CA MET A 781 -34.11 -3.10 -13.13
C MET A 781 -34.29 -2.11 -14.27
N LEU A 782 -33.61 -2.33 -15.41
CA LEU A 782 -33.75 -1.49 -16.60
C LEU A 782 -35.15 -1.59 -17.20
N ASP A 783 -35.75 -2.78 -17.25
CA ASP A 783 -37.16 -2.96 -17.69
C ASP A 783 -38.11 -2.13 -16.81
N THR A 784 -37.99 -2.23 -15.48
CA THR A 784 -38.81 -1.46 -14.53
C THR A 784 -38.64 0.07 -14.70
N LEU A 785 -37.39 0.52 -14.83
CA LEU A 785 -37.10 1.96 -15.09
C LEU A 785 -37.60 2.39 -16.45
N GLY A 786 -37.55 1.51 -17.43
CA GLY A 786 -38.09 1.71 -18.78
C GLY A 786 -39.59 1.92 -18.79
N GLU A 787 -40.35 1.08 -18.07
CA GLU A 787 -41.78 1.23 -17.88
C GLU A 787 -42.15 2.57 -17.22
N ILE A 788 -41.45 2.94 -16.17
CA ILE A 788 -41.66 4.19 -15.43
C ILE A 788 -41.38 5.41 -16.32
N SER A 789 -40.28 5.38 -17.08
CA SER A 789 -39.83 6.50 -17.94
C SER A 789 -40.45 6.48 -19.34
N ARG A 790 -41.22 5.46 -19.68
CA ARG A 790 -41.74 5.20 -21.02
C ARG A 790 -40.67 5.18 -22.11
N THR A 791 -39.51 4.60 -21.77
CA THR A 791 -38.30 4.51 -22.58
C THR A 791 -37.78 3.08 -22.59
N ASP A 792 -37.52 2.52 -23.77
CA ASP A 792 -36.84 1.21 -23.81
C ASP A 792 -35.32 1.39 -23.49
N ILE A 793 -34.98 1.38 -22.17
CA ILE A 793 -33.62 1.56 -21.71
C ILE A 793 -32.81 0.29 -21.97
N ARG A 794 -33.41 -0.90 -21.84
CA ARG A 794 -32.73 -2.19 -21.98
C ARG A 794 -32.14 -2.38 -23.38
N SER A 795 -32.85 -1.96 -24.43
CA SER A 795 -32.36 -2.08 -25.81
C SER A 795 -31.07 -1.29 -26.05
N LEU A 796 -30.81 -0.23 -25.28
CA LEU A 796 -29.58 0.57 -25.35
C LEU A 796 -28.32 -0.19 -24.90
N LEU A 797 -28.44 -1.28 -24.16
CA LEU A 797 -27.29 -2.14 -23.82
C LEU A 797 -26.64 -2.73 -25.08
N GLY A 798 -27.40 -2.96 -26.17
CA GLY A 798 -26.85 -3.40 -27.44
C GLY A 798 -25.93 -2.37 -28.11
N GLU A 799 -25.99 -1.09 -27.70
CA GLU A 799 -25.08 -0.06 -28.19
C GLU A 799 -23.69 -0.19 -27.54
N TRP A 800 -23.54 -0.83 -26.36
CA TRP A 800 -22.27 -1.03 -25.68
C TRP A 800 -21.31 -1.98 -26.41
N GLU A 801 -21.83 -2.77 -27.35
CA GLU A 801 -21.03 -3.59 -28.26
C GLU A 801 -20.61 -2.86 -29.56
N LYS A 802 -20.98 -1.58 -29.70
CA LYS A 802 -20.68 -0.76 -30.86
C LYS A 802 -19.84 0.46 -30.44
N THR A 803 -19.08 0.97 -31.39
CA THR A 803 -18.43 2.27 -31.25
C THR A 803 -19.46 3.38 -31.24
N THR A 804 -19.20 4.42 -30.51
CA THR A 804 -20.14 5.50 -30.33
C THR A 804 -19.70 6.74 -31.10
N PRO A 805 -20.33 7.07 -32.23
CA PRO A 805 -19.98 8.27 -32.96
C PRO A 805 -20.25 9.52 -32.15
N LEU A 806 -19.31 10.45 -32.15
CA LEU A 806 -19.51 11.75 -31.55
C LEU A 806 -20.60 12.49 -32.27
N PRO A 807 -21.55 13.12 -31.57
CA PRO A 807 -22.47 14.04 -32.22
C PRO A 807 -21.66 15.25 -32.72
N PHE A 808 -21.67 15.52 -34.00
CA PHE A 808 -21.10 16.75 -34.52
C PHE A 808 -22.22 17.65 -35.01
N TYR A 809 -22.07 18.93 -34.74
CA TYR A 809 -22.95 19.95 -35.23
C TYR A 809 -22.30 20.58 -36.47
N SER A 810 -22.94 20.53 -37.64
CA SER A 810 -22.55 21.39 -38.73
C SER A 810 -23.24 22.73 -38.52
N LEU A 811 -22.45 23.77 -38.29
CA LEU A 811 -22.97 25.13 -38.33
C LEU A 811 -23.18 25.46 -39.82
N GLY A 812 -24.43 25.66 -40.19
CA GLY A 812 -24.75 26.31 -41.47
C GLY A 812 -24.27 27.76 -41.47
N GLU A 813 -24.31 28.41 -42.63
CA GLU A 813 -23.95 29.85 -42.71
C GLU A 813 -24.71 30.65 -41.66
N PRO A 814 -24.01 31.40 -40.80
CA PRO A 814 -24.67 32.16 -39.76
C PRO A 814 -25.51 33.28 -40.40
N THR A 815 -26.82 33.21 -40.24
CA THR A 815 -27.73 34.31 -40.60
C THR A 815 -27.74 35.32 -39.46
N LEU A 816 -27.10 36.46 -39.64
CA LEU A 816 -27.20 37.60 -38.75
C LEU A 816 -28.59 38.25 -38.87
N THR A 817 -29.45 37.98 -37.91
CA THR A 817 -30.72 38.70 -37.76
C THR A 817 -30.48 39.90 -36.82
N LYS A 818 -30.59 41.09 -37.37
CA LYS A 818 -30.53 42.35 -36.58
C LYS A 818 -31.81 42.44 -35.73
N ILE A 819 -31.70 42.11 -34.47
CA ILE A 819 -32.78 42.34 -33.49
C ILE A 819 -32.77 43.81 -33.17
N THR A 820 -33.63 44.58 -33.81
CA THR A 820 -33.90 45.97 -33.39
C THR A 820 -34.76 45.92 -32.14
N ASN A 821 -34.12 46.15 -30.96
CA ASN A 821 -34.86 46.42 -29.72
C ASN A 821 -35.52 47.79 -29.86
N LYS A 822 -36.84 47.86 -30.04
CA LYS A 822 -37.60 49.04 -29.81
C LYS A 822 -37.78 49.21 -28.28
N GLY A 823 -36.87 49.84 -27.64
CA GLY A 823 -37.10 50.23 -26.24
C GLY A 823 -35.80 50.49 -25.51
N GLY A 824 -35.52 51.75 -25.34
CA GLY A 824 -34.71 52.32 -24.27
C GLY A 824 -33.20 52.39 -24.58
N GLU A 825 -32.74 53.58 -24.36
CA GLU A 825 -31.36 54.03 -24.34
C GLU A 825 -30.43 53.16 -23.51
#